data_0f5a2fdf6c36d75906006f7028b01d4f
#
_entry.id   0f5a2fdf6c36d75906006f7028b01d4f
#
_cell.length_a   1.000
_cell.length_b   1.000
_cell.length_c   1.000
_cell.angle_alpha   90.00
_cell.angle_beta   90.00
_cell.angle_gamma   90.00
#
_symmetry.space_group_name_H-M   'P 1'
#
loop_
_entity.id
_entity.type
_entity.pdbx_description
1 polymer ?
#
loop_
_entity_poly.entity_id
_entity_poly.type
_entity_poly.pdbx_seq_one_letter_code
_entity_poly.pdbx_strand_id
1 'polypeptide(L)'
;MAPDPQACLLKLAPHLLGRSRRGVVGSSRYADRLREAVRTAAADPQAGPVLISGEPGLEKDNIAALIHFGSPRRRRLMVRIDAATLGDDGAPLFGIASSGGAGSLIDCLGDGALLVDNLDRADPALLPQLLELARSGCWRAPGEGSPQRQFSGRLFFSTESALPPADGCCTLIRVPPLRVRRQDLGEWLRYGIRQQAPRLGWQRAPLVGEAVVKRLQNHDFPGNIRELNTLIERALRQAAAHHPAQLPDDVFWTASRTSRLRFDLFRWRPRLRQLLRAPLLWNLLLFGLVSWLFVLVNLWLWLGPQERAHNGALNLFWAWWWPLILLAYPLVGRLWCAVCPFMVWGTISQRLATALGWRPRSWPRGDSDRWAAPLLAGGFAAILLWEELWNLENTAWLSSCLLLLITAGAVVGSLLFEKRFWCRYLCPVGGMNGLFAKLAITELRAQAGTCSGSCSSYACFKGGPADGEGLATAGCPLGTHPAYLADNRNCVLCFTCAAACPHRSVQLRLRPPGADLQRDMDPPAGEGALILVLAGGIGLHQWQRLLGWLPLAPASLQAGPLLPRLAFGLLALALPAGGWLLLRRLPGLPHALLYALLPLLWALLLARHLPLGMGEAGLLLPASFGAPALPHWQADPHVIAFCQSAAALVGVAGSALLLPRFLPAGAGRWGGLLLAMGLAAAGRWLVAA
;
A
#
# COMPACT_ATOMS: atom_id res chain seq x y z
N MET A 1 -25.46 32.73 36.83
CA MET A 1 -26.85 32.26 36.71
C MET A 1 -26.83 30.86 36.09
N ALA A 2 -27.56 29.90 36.66
CA ALA A 2 -27.72 28.60 36.03
C ALA A 2 -28.48 28.79 34.70
N PRO A 3 -28.08 28.11 33.64
CA PRO A 3 -28.78 28.21 32.33
C PRO A 3 -30.20 27.72 32.46
N ASP A 4 -31.14 28.37 31.74
CA ASP A 4 -32.55 27.96 31.68
C ASP A 4 -32.65 26.50 31.17
N PRO A 5 -33.27 25.59 31.94
CA PRO A 5 -33.38 24.18 31.58
C PRO A 5 -34.10 23.94 30.23
N GLN A 6 -35.12 24.76 29.89
CA GLN A 6 -35.84 24.63 28.62
C GLN A 6 -34.98 25.08 27.43
N ALA A 7 -34.27 26.19 27.56
CA ALA A 7 -33.31 26.64 26.56
C ALA A 7 -32.18 25.65 26.32
N CYS A 8 -31.68 25.00 27.38
CA CYS A 8 -30.70 23.92 27.30
C CYS A 8 -31.22 22.70 26.55
N LEU A 9 -32.43 22.24 26.84
CA LEU A 9 -33.04 21.10 26.13
C LEU A 9 -33.23 21.37 24.64
N LEU A 10 -33.62 22.57 24.27
CA LEU A 10 -33.76 22.97 22.86
C LEU A 10 -32.41 22.95 22.13
N LYS A 11 -31.33 23.38 22.77
CA LYS A 11 -29.98 23.32 22.18
C LYS A 11 -29.45 21.90 22.04
N LEU A 12 -29.71 21.04 23.02
CA LEU A 12 -29.23 19.65 23.02
C LEU A 12 -30.02 18.75 22.08
N ALA A 13 -31.34 19.02 21.86
CA ALA A 13 -32.26 18.16 21.13
C ALA A 13 -31.76 17.70 19.75
N PRO A 14 -31.17 18.56 18.87
CA PRO A 14 -30.69 18.14 17.55
C PRO A 14 -29.51 17.16 17.62
N HIS A 15 -28.80 17.15 18.73
CA HIS A 15 -27.55 16.40 18.90
C HIS A 15 -27.71 15.15 19.79
N LEU A 16 -28.91 14.90 20.32
CA LEU A 16 -29.15 13.79 21.26
C LEU A 16 -29.01 12.42 20.62
N LEU A 17 -28.25 11.56 21.26
CA LEU A 17 -28.21 10.12 21.01
C LEU A 17 -29.02 9.41 22.11
N GLY A 18 -30.23 8.97 21.79
CA GLY A 18 -31.14 8.37 22.78
C GLY A 18 -30.83 6.93 23.16
N ARG A 19 -30.17 6.16 22.27
CA ARG A 19 -29.80 4.74 22.50
C ARG A 19 -28.77 4.26 21.52
N SER A 20 -28.11 3.13 21.83
CA SER A 20 -27.32 2.38 20.84
C SER A 20 -28.27 1.74 19.81
N ARG A 21 -27.86 1.76 18.55
CA ARG A 21 -28.66 1.16 17.46
C ARG A 21 -28.69 -0.36 17.54
N ARG A 22 -27.58 -0.98 17.97
CA ARG A 22 -27.36 -2.43 18.06
C ARG A 22 -26.10 -2.76 18.82
N GLY A 23 -25.97 -4.03 19.25
CA GLY A 23 -24.73 -4.59 19.77
C GLY A 23 -23.65 -4.78 18.69
N VAL A 24 -22.51 -5.28 19.07
CA VAL A 24 -21.45 -5.70 18.16
C VAL A 24 -21.87 -6.99 17.46
N VAL A 25 -22.10 -6.92 16.15
CA VAL A 25 -22.50 -8.08 15.31
C VAL A 25 -21.25 -8.86 14.88
N GLY A 26 -21.34 -10.19 14.92
CA GLY A 26 -20.31 -11.11 14.48
C GLY A 26 -19.88 -12.09 15.56
N SER A 27 -19.30 -13.22 15.14
CA SER A 27 -18.75 -14.29 15.98
C SER A 27 -17.24 -14.44 15.85
N SER A 28 -16.58 -13.57 15.06
CA SER A 28 -15.14 -13.59 14.89
C SER A 28 -14.42 -13.10 16.16
N ARG A 29 -13.18 -13.54 16.33
CA ARG A 29 -12.30 -13.05 17.43
C ARG A 29 -12.14 -11.53 17.44
N TYR A 30 -12.28 -10.87 16.30
CA TYR A 30 -12.25 -9.42 16.21
C TYR A 30 -13.52 -8.80 16.82
N ALA A 31 -14.68 -9.44 16.57
CA ALA A 31 -15.93 -9.03 17.20
C ALA A 31 -15.91 -9.27 18.71
N ASP A 32 -15.35 -10.42 19.16
CA ASP A 32 -15.20 -10.72 20.60
C ASP A 32 -14.28 -9.75 21.32
N ARG A 33 -13.14 -9.44 20.75
CA ARG A 33 -12.21 -8.42 21.30
C ARG A 33 -12.84 -7.02 21.33
N LEU A 34 -13.64 -6.68 20.33
CA LEU A 34 -14.34 -5.41 20.33
C LEU A 34 -15.43 -5.37 21.40
N ARG A 35 -16.18 -6.47 21.61
CA ARG A 35 -17.13 -6.59 22.74
C ARG A 35 -16.44 -6.44 24.08
N GLU A 36 -15.30 -7.09 24.25
CA GLU A 36 -14.53 -7.00 25.49
C GLU A 36 -14.05 -5.57 25.72
N ALA A 37 -13.46 -4.92 24.72
CA ALA A 37 -13.04 -3.52 24.82
C ALA A 37 -14.19 -2.58 25.17
N VAL A 38 -15.38 -2.79 24.57
CA VAL A 38 -16.60 -2.04 24.87
C VAL A 38 -17.04 -2.27 26.32
N ARG A 39 -17.04 -3.53 26.80
CA ARG A 39 -17.43 -3.87 28.18
C ARG A 39 -16.46 -3.26 29.18
N THR A 40 -15.15 -3.41 28.94
CA THR A 40 -14.11 -2.85 29.83
C THR A 40 -14.26 -1.33 29.91
N ALA A 41 -14.40 -0.65 28.79
CA ALA A 41 -14.61 0.79 28.76
C ALA A 41 -15.93 1.21 29.42
N ALA A 42 -17.01 0.41 29.29
CA ALA A 42 -18.28 0.70 29.94
C ALA A 42 -18.24 0.53 31.47
N ALA A 43 -17.45 -0.45 31.93
CA ALA A 43 -17.29 -0.75 33.36
C ALA A 43 -16.25 0.14 34.05
N ASP A 44 -15.52 0.99 33.33
CA ASP A 44 -14.49 1.88 33.91
C ASP A 44 -15.07 2.84 34.94
N PRO A 45 -14.66 2.75 36.23
CA PRO A 45 -15.18 3.59 37.30
C PRO A 45 -14.80 5.07 37.15
N GLN A 46 -13.63 5.33 36.58
CA GLN A 46 -13.12 6.69 36.36
C GLN A 46 -13.82 7.37 35.18
N ALA A 47 -14.50 6.60 34.32
CA ALA A 47 -15.18 7.09 33.12
C ALA A 47 -14.27 7.97 32.25
N GLY A 48 -13.01 7.58 32.10
CA GLY A 48 -12.00 8.30 31.34
C GLY A 48 -12.39 8.52 29.88
N PRO A 49 -11.75 9.47 29.19
CA PRO A 49 -12.00 9.74 27.78
C PRO A 49 -11.70 8.52 26.90
N VAL A 50 -12.53 8.31 25.87
CA VAL A 50 -12.40 7.18 24.93
C VAL A 50 -12.19 7.70 23.51
N LEU A 51 -11.09 7.28 22.88
CA LEU A 51 -10.83 7.53 21.45
C LEU A 51 -11.17 6.28 20.62
N ILE A 52 -12.13 6.41 19.70
CA ILE A 52 -12.58 5.33 18.83
C ILE A 52 -11.99 5.56 17.44
N SER A 53 -11.03 4.74 17.05
CA SER A 53 -10.34 4.84 15.76
C SER A 53 -10.79 3.75 14.81
N GLY A 54 -11.00 4.09 13.54
CA GLY A 54 -11.32 3.13 12.48
C GLY A 54 -11.78 3.80 11.20
N GLU A 55 -11.81 3.03 10.13
CA GLU A 55 -12.16 3.49 8.80
C GLU A 55 -13.57 4.11 8.69
N PRO A 56 -13.85 4.86 7.60
CA PRO A 56 -15.19 5.35 7.32
C PRO A 56 -16.23 4.21 7.26
N GLY A 57 -17.46 4.51 7.70
CA GLY A 57 -18.57 3.57 7.61
C GLY A 57 -18.60 2.44 8.64
N LEU A 58 -17.75 2.49 9.68
CA LEU A 58 -17.73 1.51 10.78
C LEU A 58 -18.70 1.81 11.93
N GLU A 59 -19.48 2.90 11.82
CA GLU A 59 -20.46 3.30 12.85
C GLU A 59 -19.83 3.46 14.25
N LYS A 60 -18.75 4.25 14.30
CA LYS A 60 -18.01 4.55 15.54
C LYS A 60 -18.90 5.22 16.60
N ASP A 61 -19.89 6.01 16.18
CA ASP A 61 -20.91 6.61 17.01
C ASP A 61 -21.75 5.56 17.77
N ASN A 62 -22.06 4.43 17.13
CA ASN A 62 -22.75 3.33 17.79
C ASN A 62 -21.89 2.63 18.85
N ILE A 63 -20.56 2.56 18.64
CA ILE A 63 -19.64 2.02 19.66
C ILE A 63 -19.57 2.94 20.87
N ALA A 64 -19.49 4.26 20.67
CA ALA A 64 -19.56 5.23 21.77
C ALA A 64 -20.89 5.09 22.56
N ALA A 65 -22.00 4.98 21.84
CA ALA A 65 -23.32 4.77 22.44
C ALA A 65 -23.40 3.44 23.25
N LEU A 66 -22.81 2.35 22.73
CA LEU A 66 -22.75 1.07 23.47
C LEU A 66 -21.99 1.20 24.78
N ILE A 67 -20.90 1.95 24.81
CA ILE A 67 -20.11 2.19 26.02
C ILE A 67 -20.91 3.03 26.99
N HIS A 68 -21.50 4.15 26.54
CA HIS A 68 -22.26 5.04 27.40
C HIS A 68 -23.50 4.34 28.01
N PHE A 69 -24.36 3.75 27.15
CA PHE A 69 -25.59 3.09 27.62
C PHE A 69 -25.35 1.74 28.31
N GLY A 70 -24.14 1.17 28.20
CA GLY A 70 -23.68 0.03 28.98
C GLY A 70 -23.04 0.40 30.34
N SER A 71 -22.83 1.69 30.62
CA SER A 71 -22.15 2.18 31.82
C SER A 71 -23.12 2.50 32.96
N PRO A 72 -22.63 2.67 34.21
CA PRO A 72 -23.44 3.17 35.33
C PRO A 72 -24.11 4.52 35.04
N ARG A 73 -23.51 5.35 34.18
CA ARG A 73 -24.03 6.67 33.78
C ARG A 73 -25.07 6.64 32.66
N ARG A 74 -25.62 5.47 32.32
CA ARG A 74 -26.57 5.23 31.19
C ARG A 74 -27.84 6.12 31.18
N ARG A 75 -28.21 6.70 32.32
CA ARG A 75 -29.39 7.59 32.45
C ARG A 75 -29.06 9.05 32.11
N ARG A 76 -27.77 9.42 31.97
CA ARG A 76 -27.34 10.77 31.59
C ARG A 76 -27.51 10.96 30.08
N LEU A 77 -27.72 12.19 29.67
CA LEU A 77 -27.85 12.52 28.25
C LEU A 77 -26.53 12.25 27.52
N MET A 78 -26.64 11.79 26.28
CA MET A 78 -25.51 11.66 25.37
C MET A 78 -25.74 12.53 24.15
N VAL A 79 -24.75 13.37 23.80
CA VAL A 79 -24.79 14.30 22.68
C VAL A 79 -23.67 13.95 21.70
N ARG A 80 -23.95 14.04 20.41
CA ARG A 80 -23.00 13.91 19.32
C ARG A 80 -22.87 15.21 18.58
N ILE A 81 -21.63 15.66 18.34
CA ILE A 81 -21.32 16.80 17.47
C ILE A 81 -20.23 16.37 16.48
N ASP A 82 -20.34 16.84 15.23
CA ASP A 82 -19.30 16.57 14.22
C ASP A 82 -18.24 17.67 14.31
N ALA A 83 -16.98 17.28 14.47
CA ALA A 83 -15.85 18.21 14.60
C ALA A 83 -15.73 19.14 13.38
N ALA A 84 -16.11 18.68 12.19
CA ALA A 84 -16.11 19.50 10.98
C ALA A 84 -17.11 20.68 11.00
N THR A 85 -18.11 20.64 11.90
CA THR A 85 -19.14 21.70 12.04
C THR A 85 -18.83 22.71 13.14
N LEU A 86 -17.72 22.53 13.84
CA LEU A 86 -17.37 23.38 14.97
C LEU A 86 -16.73 24.73 14.57
N GLY A 87 -16.21 24.84 13.33
CA GLY A 87 -15.45 26.02 12.90
C GLY A 87 -14.06 26.10 13.55
N ASP A 88 -13.40 27.23 13.39
CA ASP A 88 -12.06 27.50 13.92
C ASP A 88 -12.06 27.89 15.40
N ASP A 89 -13.14 28.49 15.88
CA ASP A 89 -13.32 28.97 17.25
C ASP A 89 -14.09 28.00 18.16
N GLY A 90 -14.75 26.98 17.62
CA GLY A 90 -15.54 26.02 18.39
C GLY A 90 -16.81 26.60 19.02
N ALA A 91 -17.28 27.76 18.57
CA ALA A 91 -18.46 28.46 19.13
C ALA A 91 -19.72 27.58 19.27
N PRO A 92 -20.05 26.66 18.33
CA PRO A 92 -21.19 25.77 18.48
C PRO A 92 -21.13 24.88 19.72
N LEU A 93 -19.92 24.51 20.15
CA LEU A 93 -19.70 23.67 21.34
C LEU A 93 -19.46 24.50 22.62
N PHE A 94 -18.57 25.48 22.54
CA PHE A 94 -18.07 26.24 23.70
C PHE A 94 -18.81 27.55 23.95
N GLY A 95 -19.69 27.97 23.02
CA GLY A 95 -20.42 29.24 23.14
C GLY A 95 -19.62 30.43 22.61
N ILE A 96 -20.09 31.63 22.87
CA ILE A 96 -19.50 32.90 22.42
C ILE A 96 -18.81 33.64 23.57
N ALA A 97 -17.83 34.49 23.24
CA ALA A 97 -17.05 35.27 24.21
C ALA A 97 -17.92 36.12 25.13
N SER A 98 -18.96 36.78 24.61
CA SER A 98 -19.83 37.66 25.41
C SER A 98 -20.59 36.98 26.54
N SER A 99 -20.80 35.63 26.45
CA SER A 99 -21.45 34.86 27.52
C SER A 99 -20.44 34.15 28.44
N GLY A 100 -19.14 34.21 28.13
CA GLY A 100 -18.11 33.43 28.82
C GLY A 100 -18.40 31.93 28.79
N GLY A 101 -19.10 31.46 27.75
CA GLY A 101 -19.53 30.06 27.56
C GLY A 101 -20.75 29.65 28.39
N ALA A 102 -21.38 30.55 29.14
CA ALA A 102 -22.60 30.24 29.89
C ALA A 102 -23.75 29.86 28.92
N GLY A 103 -24.42 28.72 29.17
CA GLY A 103 -25.47 28.20 28.30
C GLY A 103 -24.97 27.70 26.95
N SER A 104 -23.67 27.41 26.78
CA SER A 104 -23.11 26.68 25.65
C SER A 104 -23.61 25.25 25.61
N LEU A 105 -23.38 24.54 24.48
CA LEU A 105 -23.82 23.13 24.38
C LEU A 105 -23.15 22.25 25.44
N ILE A 106 -21.85 22.44 25.70
CA ILE A 106 -21.12 21.67 26.73
C ILE A 106 -21.55 22.06 28.15
N ASP A 107 -21.87 23.33 28.39
CA ASP A 107 -22.37 23.81 29.68
C ASP A 107 -23.79 23.25 29.97
N CYS A 108 -24.68 23.26 28.96
CA CYS A 108 -26.01 22.67 29.02
C CYS A 108 -26.01 21.15 29.18
N LEU A 109 -24.99 20.45 28.71
CA LEU A 109 -24.86 19.01 28.83
C LEU A 109 -24.49 18.57 30.26
N GLY A 110 -23.78 19.40 31.00
CA GLY A 110 -23.42 19.17 32.39
C GLY A 110 -22.58 17.89 32.62
N ASP A 111 -23.13 16.91 33.34
CA ASP A 111 -22.50 15.62 33.63
C ASP A 111 -22.85 14.51 32.62
N GLY A 112 -23.42 14.88 31.49
CA GLY A 112 -23.74 13.98 30.37
C GLY A 112 -22.53 13.45 29.63
N ALA A 113 -22.75 12.79 28.51
CA ALA A 113 -21.70 12.28 27.64
C ALA A 113 -21.61 13.09 26.34
N LEU A 114 -20.43 13.51 25.96
CA LEU A 114 -20.16 14.23 24.72
C LEU A 114 -19.35 13.34 23.77
N LEU A 115 -19.88 13.11 22.58
CA LEU A 115 -19.16 12.51 21.45
C LEU A 115 -18.77 13.59 20.44
N VAL A 116 -17.49 13.86 20.29
CA VAL A 116 -16.92 14.64 19.19
C VAL A 116 -16.54 13.66 18.08
N ASP A 117 -17.34 13.66 17.02
CA ASP A 117 -17.18 12.73 15.89
C ASP A 117 -16.25 13.35 14.83
N ASN A 118 -15.47 12.51 14.13
CA ASN A 118 -14.52 12.90 13.07
C ASN A 118 -13.48 13.94 13.53
N LEU A 119 -12.80 13.69 14.64
CA LEU A 119 -11.78 14.59 15.23
C LEU A 119 -10.67 14.99 14.24
N ASP A 120 -10.35 14.12 13.28
CA ASP A 120 -9.39 14.36 12.20
C ASP A 120 -9.85 15.39 11.16
N ARG A 121 -11.12 15.79 11.20
CA ARG A 121 -11.70 16.85 10.35
C ARG A 121 -11.93 18.16 11.11
N ALA A 122 -11.52 18.24 12.38
CA ALA A 122 -11.52 19.47 13.14
C ALA A 122 -10.58 20.49 12.52
N ASP A 123 -10.93 21.77 12.65
CA ASP A 123 -10.02 22.84 12.26
C ASP A 123 -8.70 22.72 13.04
N PRO A 124 -7.53 22.88 12.39
CA PRO A 124 -6.24 22.83 13.05
C PRO A 124 -6.11 23.82 14.24
N ALA A 125 -6.79 24.96 14.20
CA ALA A 125 -6.79 25.93 15.30
C ALA A 125 -7.58 25.44 16.53
N LEU A 126 -8.64 24.66 16.32
CA LEU A 126 -9.49 24.12 17.38
C LEU A 126 -8.94 22.83 17.98
N LEU A 127 -8.16 22.04 17.23
CA LEU A 127 -7.67 20.74 17.66
C LEU A 127 -6.90 20.75 18.99
N PRO A 128 -6.01 21.71 19.29
CA PRO A 128 -5.34 21.81 20.59
C PRO A 128 -6.32 21.95 21.76
N GLN A 129 -7.39 22.74 21.60
CA GLN A 129 -8.41 22.95 22.63
C GLN A 129 -9.24 21.68 22.87
N LEU A 130 -9.57 20.92 21.83
CA LEU A 130 -10.25 19.63 21.97
C LEU A 130 -9.37 18.57 22.64
N LEU A 131 -8.06 18.59 22.37
CA LEU A 131 -7.09 17.71 23.05
C LEU A 131 -6.89 18.10 24.50
N GLU A 132 -6.89 19.40 24.83
CA GLU A 132 -6.83 19.86 26.22
C GLU A 132 -8.08 19.47 27.00
N LEU A 133 -9.27 19.60 26.39
CA LEU A 133 -10.52 19.09 26.96
C LEU A 133 -10.42 17.57 27.23
N ALA A 134 -9.77 16.80 26.35
CA ALA A 134 -9.56 15.37 26.57
C ALA A 134 -8.60 15.08 27.74
N ARG A 135 -7.58 15.91 27.94
CA ARG A 135 -6.53 15.69 28.96
C ARG A 135 -6.98 16.11 30.34
N SER A 136 -7.52 17.31 30.46
CA SER A 136 -7.80 17.97 31.76
C SER A 136 -9.29 18.05 32.08
N GLY A 137 -10.18 17.80 31.11
CA GLY A 137 -11.60 18.10 31.21
C GLY A 137 -11.90 19.61 31.20
N CYS A 138 -10.87 20.47 31.07
CA CYS A 138 -11.02 21.90 31.06
C CYS A 138 -11.29 22.46 29.69
N TRP A 139 -12.10 23.51 29.60
CA TRP A 139 -12.43 24.22 28.39
C TRP A 139 -12.64 25.71 28.60
N ARG A 140 -12.55 26.50 27.52
CA ARG A 140 -12.80 27.95 27.54
C ARG A 140 -13.67 28.32 26.33
N ALA A 141 -14.53 29.33 26.51
CA ALA A 141 -15.19 29.93 25.36
C ALA A 141 -14.18 30.72 24.51
N PRO A 142 -14.40 30.86 23.18
CA PRO A 142 -13.52 31.68 22.34
C PRO A 142 -13.55 33.15 22.83
N GLY A 143 -12.38 33.81 22.78
CA GLY A 143 -12.17 35.20 23.18
C GLY A 143 -11.22 35.35 24.36
N GLU A 144 -10.45 36.47 24.35
CA GLU A 144 -9.48 36.80 25.39
C GLU A 144 -10.18 37.05 26.76
N GLY A 145 -9.64 36.48 27.84
CA GLY A 145 -10.17 36.64 29.19
C GLY A 145 -11.33 35.73 29.57
N SER A 146 -11.76 34.80 28.72
CA SER A 146 -12.84 33.86 29.06
C SER A 146 -12.44 32.94 30.20
N PRO A 147 -13.32 32.73 31.20
CA PRO A 147 -13.00 31.89 32.37
C PRO A 147 -12.82 30.43 31.95
N GLN A 148 -11.85 29.77 32.60
CA GLN A 148 -11.68 28.32 32.46
C GLN A 148 -12.82 27.61 33.19
N ARG A 149 -13.45 26.63 32.49
CA ARG A 149 -14.55 25.82 33.02
C ARG A 149 -14.16 24.35 32.97
N GLN A 150 -14.78 23.53 33.81
CA GLN A 150 -14.55 22.09 33.87
C GLN A 150 -15.79 21.34 33.42
N PHE A 151 -15.57 20.35 32.54
CA PHE A 151 -16.60 19.41 32.13
C PHE A 151 -16.52 18.15 33.00
N SER A 152 -17.61 17.81 33.66
CA SER A 152 -17.70 16.65 34.56
C SER A 152 -18.28 15.42 33.90
N GLY A 153 -18.69 15.53 32.65
CA GLY A 153 -19.26 14.46 31.85
C GLY A 153 -18.20 13.53 31.27
N ARG A 154 -18.66 12.53 30.53
CA ARG A 154 -17.78 11.58 29.84
C ARG A 154 -17.51 12.01 28.41
N LEU A 155 -16.23 11.93 28.00
CA LEU A 155 -15.79 12.33 26.66
C LEU A 155 -15.56 11.12 25.77
N PHE A 156 -16.05 11.22 24.54
CA PHE A 156 -15.80 10.28 23.45
C PHE A 156 -15.30 11.04 22.22
N PHE A 157 -14.31 10.49 21.55
CA PHE A 157 -13.79 11.01 20.31
C PHE A 157 -13.81 9.93 19.26
N SER A 158 -14.14 10.26 18.00
CA SER A 158 -13.95 9.35 16.88
C SER A 158 -12.99 9.94 15.86
N THR A 159 -12.21 9.06 15.19
CA THR A 159 -11.25 9.45 14.14
C THR A 159 -11.20 8.40 13.03
N GLU A 160 -10.95 8.84 11.80
CA GLU A 160 -10.72 7.98 10.63
C GLU A 160 -9.22 7.84 10.32
N SER A 161 -8.42 8.83 10.66
CA SER A 161 -6.97 8.82 10.52
C SER A 161 -6.26 8.43 11.82
N ALA A 162 -5.00 8.01 11.70
CA ALA A 162 -4.14 7.82 12.86
C ALA A 162 -3.73 9.20 13.39
N LEU A 163 -4.48 9.74 14.32
CA LEU A 163 -3.99 10.85 15.15
C LEU A 163 -2.82 10.34 16.00
N PRO A 164 -1.80 11.18 16.24
CA PRO A 164 -0.80 10.85 17.25
C PRO A 164 -1.56 10.52 18.55
N PRO A 165 -1.17 9.44 19.26
CA PRO A 165 -1.80 9.12 20.53
C PRO A 165 -1.73 10.39 21.38
N ALA A 166 -2.87 10.87 21.82
CA ALA A 166 -2.92 11.89 22.85
C ALA A 166 -2.32 11.23 24.11
N ASP A 167 -1.04 11.42 24.31
CA ASP A 167 -0.12 10.79 25.26
C ASP A 167 -0.79 10.17 26.48
N GLY A 168 -1.40 8.98 26.33
CA GLY A 168 -2.01 8.21 27.41
C GLY A 168 -3.30 8.76 28.02
N CYS A 169 -3.80 9.91 27.60
CA CYS A 169 -5.01 10.52 28.22
C CYS A 169 -6.33 9.84 27.82
N CYS A 170 -6.36 9.07 26.72
CA CYS A 170 -7.57 8.43 26.22
C CYS A 170 -7.44 6.91 26.13
N THR A 171 -8.50 6.19 26.48
CA THR A 171 -8.60 4.76 26.19
C THR A 171 -8.84 4.56 24.69
N LEU A 172 -7.88 3.96 23.98
CA LEU A 172 -7.95 3.75 22.54
C LEU A 172 -8.71 2.45 22.20
N ILE A 173 -9.84 2.58 21.48
CA ILE A 173 -10.60 1.45 20.93
C ILE A 173 -10.48 1.47 19.40
N ARG A 174 -9.83 0.46 18.82
CA ARG A 174 -9.72 0.30 17.37
C ARG A 174 -10.84 -0.58 16.86
N VAL A 175 -11.67 -0.02 15.98
CA VAL A 175 -12.77 -0.77 15.33
C VAL A 175 -12.21 -1.44 14.06
N PRO A 176 -12.20 -2.79 14.00
CA PRO A 176 -11.65 -3.49 12.85
C PRO A 176 -12.55 -3.32 11.63
N PRO A 177 -11.97 -3.05 10.43
CA PRO A 177 -12.73 -2.94 9.20
C PRO A 177 -13.35 -4.28 8.79
N LEU A 178 -14.41 -4.22 7.98
CA LEU A 178 -15.18 -5.41 7.60
C LEU A 178 -14.33 -6.42 6.81
N ARG A 179 -13.37 -5.94 6.00
CA ARG A 179 -12.42 -6.79 5.25
C ARG A 179 -11.53 -7.66 6.15
N VAL A 180 -11.33 -7.27 7.41
CA VAL A 180 -10.52 -8.02 8.38
C VAL A 180 -11.37 -9.08 9.09
N ARG A 181 -12.66 -8.82 9.28
CA ARG A 181 -13.61 -9.73 9.95
C ARG A 181 -14.67 -10.29 8.99
N ARG A 182 -14.22 -10.75 7.82
CA ARG A 182 -15.10 -11.24 6.74
C ARG A 182 -15.95 -12.44 7.13
N GLN A 183 -15.55 -13.18 8.17
CA GLN A 183 -16.36 -14.26 8.73
C GLN A 183 -17.69 -13.74 9.26
N ASP A 184 -17.71 -12.54 9.82
CA ASP A 184 -18.93 -11.93 10.37
C ASP A 184 -19.90 -11.46 9.28
N LEU A 185 -19.48 -11.47 8.00
CA LEU A 185 -20.27 -10.93 6.89
C LEU A 185 -21.64 -11.61 6.75
N GLY A 186 -21.70 -12.93 6.97
CA GLY A 186 -22.96 -13.66 6.91
C GLY A 186 -23.95 -13.21 7.98
N GLU A 187 -23.47 -12.91 9.19
CA GLU A 187 -24.30 -12.41 10.29
C GLU A 187 -24.72 -10.95 10.02
N TRP A 188 -23.81 -10.14 9.49
CA TRP A 188 -24.11 -8.77 9.07
C TRP A 188 -25.16 -8.70 7.97
N LEU A 189 -25.07 -9.57 6.96
CA LEU A 189 -26.07 -9.66 5.88
C LEU A 189 -27.44 -10.03 6.45
N ARG A 190 -27.49 -11.10 7.25
CA ARG A 190 -28.75 -11.53 7.89
C ARG A 190 -29.34 -10.46 8.78
N TYR A 191 -28.50 -9.78 9.56
CA TYR A 191 -28.92 -8.67 10.40
C TYR A 191 -29.46 -7.50 9.57
N GLY A 192 -28.70 -7.02 8.58
CA GLY A 192 -29.08 -5.89 7.73
C GLY A 192 -30.36 -6.14 6.94
N ILE A 193 -30.54 -7.37 6.41
CA ILE A 193 -31.75 -7.77 5.69
C ILE A 193 -32.96 -7.76 6.63
N ARG A 194 -32.86 -8.32 7.85
CA ARG A 194 -33.94 -8.28 8.84
C ARG A 194 -34.33 -6.84 9.21
N GLN A 195 -33.40 -5.93 9.24
CA GLN A 195 -33.66 -4.52 9.58
C GLN A 195 -34.26 -3.73 8.41
N GLN A 196 -33.85 -4.01 7.18
CA GLN A 196 -34.25 -3.22 6.01
C GLN A 196 -35.47 -3.79 5.28
N ALA A 197 -35.66 -5.10 5.25
CA ALA A 197 -36.77 -5.73 4.56
C ALA A 197 -38.16 -5.20 5.00
N PRO A 198 -38.47 -5.07 6.30
CA PRO A 198 -39.78 -4.49 6.73
C PRO A 198 -39.96 -3.04 6.27
N ARG A 199 -38.87 -2.23 6.25
CA ARG A 199 -38.90 -0.82 5.80
C ARG A 199 -39.18 -0.68 4.31
N LEU A 200 -38.89 -1.73 3.53
CA LEU A 200 -39.13 -1.82 2.09
C LEU A 200 -40.39 -2.62 1.73
N GLY A 201 -41.27 -2.87 2.69
CA GLY A 201 -42.55 -3.53 2.46
C GLY A 201 -42.51 -5.08 2.38
N TRP A 202 -41.39 -5.70 2.76
CA TRP A 202 -41.30 -7.16 2.77
C TRP A 202 -42.04 -7.74 4.00
N GLN A 203 -42.98 -8.67 3.79
CA GLN A 203 -43.66 -9.35 4.87
C GLN A 203 -42.75 -10.30 5.67
N ARG A 204 -41.80 -10.92 4.98
CA ARG A 204 -40.78 -11.79 5.59
C ARG A 204 -39.41 -11.43 5.04
N ALA A 205 -38.39 -11.38 5.90
CA ALA A 205 -37.03 -11.14 5.50
C ALA A 205 -36.52 -12.34 4.66
N PRO A 206 -36.03 -12.11 3.41
CA PRO A 206 -35.55 -13.21 2.57
C PRO A 206 -34.22 -13.77 3.11
N LEU A 207 -33.95 -15.03 2.79
CA LEU A 207 -32.72 -15.71 3.13
C LEU A 207 -31.59 -15.35 2.14
N VAL A 208 -30.36 -15.48 2.59
CA VAL A 208 -29.16 -15.36 1.73
C VAL A 208 -28.44 -16.71 1.71
N GLY A 209 -28.19 -17.23 0.52
CA GLY A 209 -27.46 -18.47 0.34
C GLY A 209 -25.99 -18.36 0.79
N GLU A 210 -25.42 -19.43 1.32
CA GLU A 210 -24.01 -19.44 1.75
C GLU A 210 -23.04 -19.18 0.59
N ALA A 211 -23.39 -19.57 -0.63
CA ALA A 211 -22.60 -19.27 -1.82
C ALA A 211 -22.45 -17.76 -2.04
N VAL A 212 -23.52 -16.98 -1.84
CA VAL A 212 -23.51 -15.51 -1.90
C VAL A 212 -22.60 -14.95 -0.82
N VAL A 213 -22.74 -15.43 0.43
CA VAL A 213 -21.90 -14.98 1.55
C VAL A 213 -20.43 -15.23 1.27
N LYS A 214 -20.06 -16.44 0.83
CA LYS A 214 -18.67 -16.80 0.48
C LYS A 214 -18.12 -15.94 -0.65
N ARG A 215 -18.94 -15.60 -1.64
CA ARG A 215 -18.54 -14.72 -2.73
C ARG A 215 -18.36 -13.28 -2.26
N LEU A 216 -19.28 -12.74 -1.45
CA LEU A 216 -19.18 -11.39 -0.87
C LEU A 216 -17.99 -11.25 0.08
N GLN A 217 -17.54 -12.33 0.73
CA GLN A 217 -16.32 -12.35 1.53
C GLN A 217 -15.04 -12.02 0.71
N ASN A 218 -15.08 -12.09 -0.61
CA ASN A 218 -13.98 -11.69 -1.48
C ASN A 218 -14.01 -10.20 -1.84
N HIS A 219 -15.06 -9.47 -1.46
CA HIS A 219 -15.14 -8.01 -1.64
C HIS A 219 -14.52 -7.30 -0.44
N ASP A 220 -13.78 -6.21 -0.69
CA ASP A 220 -13.01 -5.52 0.35
C ASP A 220 -13.85 -4.53 1.18
N PHE A 221 -15.05 -4.16 0.73
CA PHE A 221 -15.95 -3.21 1.39
C PHE A 221 -15.24 -1.93 1.86
N PRO A 222 -14.72 -1.07 0.97
CA PRO A 222 -14.03 0.16 1.36
C PRO A 222 -14.91 1.11 2.17
N GLY A 223 -16.22 1.12 1.93
CA GLY A 223 -17.22 1.83 2.74
C GLY A 223 -17.74 1.04 3.95
N ASN A 224 -17.15 -0.12 4.24
CA ASN A 224 -17.46 -0.97 5.38
C ASN A 224 -18.97 -1.28 5.54
N ILE A 225 -19.53 -1.09 6.74
CA ILE A 225 -20.94 -1.40 7.07
C ILE A 225 -21.90 -0.49 6.29
N ARG A 226 -21.51 0.76 6.03
CA ARG A 226 -22.36 1.68 5.24
C ARG A 226 -22.54 1.18 3.82
N GLU A 227 -21.45 0.73 3.18
CA GLU A 227 -21.49 0.14 1.84
C GLU A 227 -22.31 -1.16 1.83
N LEU A 228 -22.09 -2.03 2.82
CA LEU A 228 -22.86 -3.26 2.96
C LEU A 228 -24.36 -2.98 3.09
N ASN A 229 -24.75 -2.01 3.90
CA ASN A 229 -26.16 -1.61 4.07
C ASN A 229 -26.77 -1.08 2.76
N THR A 230 -26.01 -0.29 1.98
CA THR A 230 -26.45 0.19 0.66
C THR A 230 -26.63 -0.97 -0.33
N LEU A 231 -25.71 -1.95 -0.29
CA LEU A 231 -25.77 -3.13 -1.13
C LEU A 231 -27.01 -3.99 -0.78
N ILE A 232 -27.30 -4.18 0.51
CA ILE A 232 -28.49 -4.89 0.98
C ILE A 232 -29.77 -4.18 0.53
N GLU A 233 -29.84 -2.87 0.73
CA GLU A 233 -31.00 -2.06 0.32
C GLU A 233 -31.28 -2.17 -1.17
N ARG A 234 -30.23 -2.07 -1.99
CA ARG A 234 -30.32 -2.24 -3.44
C ARG A 234 -30.79 -3.64 -3.82
N ALA A 235 -30.22 -4.68 -3.21
CA ALA A 235 -30.60 -6.06 -3.48
C ALA A 235 -32.08 -6.32 -3.16
N LEU A 236 -32.55 -5.80 -2.01
CA LEU A 236 -33.96 -5.90 -1.60
C LEU A 236 -34.89 -5.14 -2.55
N ARG A 237 -34.52 -3.94 -3.00
CA ARG A 237 -35.31 -3.17 -3.98
C ARG A 237 -35.39 -3.86 -5.34
N GLN A 238 -34.29 -4.44 -5.82
CA GLN A 238 -34.28 -5.17 -7.10
C GLN A 238 -35.11 -6.45 -7.05
N ALA A 239 -35.12 -7.14 -5.92
CA ALA A 239 -35.89 -8.35 -5.73
C ALA A 239 -37.37 -8.09 -5.32
N ALA A 240 -37.74 -6.86 -5.03
CA ALA A 240 -39.07 -6.50 -4.52
C ALA A 240 -40.24 -6.86 -5.47
N ALA A 241 -39.99 -6.95 -6.79
CA ALA A 241 -41.04 -7.33 -7.75
C ALA A 241 -41.55 -8.77 -7.58
N HIS A 242 -40.70 -9.66 -7.06
CA HIS A 242 -41.00 -11.11 -6.96
C HIS A 242 -41.02 -11.65 -5.55
N HIS A 243 -40.63 -10.86 -4.56
CA HIS A 243 -40.53 -11.25 -3.14
C HIS A 243 -40.00 -12.68 -2.91
N PRO A 244 -38.84 -13.07 -3.48
CA PRO A 244 -38.38 -14.46 -3.37
C PRO A 244 -38.05 -14.81 -1.93
N ALA A 245 -38.28 -16.07 -1.51
CA ALA A 245 -37.92 -16.57 -0.18
C ALA A 245 -36.39 -16.51 0.07
N GLN A 246 -35.60 -16.63 -1.00
CA GLN A 246 -34.14 -16.48 -0.98
C GLN A 246 -33.72 -15.48 -2.05
N LEU A 247 -32.88 -14.51 -1.68
CA LEU A 247 -32.32 -13.54 -2.63
C LEU A 247 -31.46 -14.25 -3.68
N PRO A 248 -31.74 -14.04 -4.97
CA PRO A 248 -30.91 -14.60 -6.05
C PRO A 248 -29.52 -13.97 -6.05
N ASP A 249 -28.55 -14.72 -6.57
CA ASP A 249 -27.14 -14.31 -6.57
C ASP A 249 -26.88 -13.02 -7.34
N ASP A 250 -27.56 -12.83 -8.45
CA ASP A 250 -27.33 -11.72 -9.39
C ASP A 250 -27.62 -10.34 -8.83
N VAL A 251 -28.58 -10.19 -7.89
CA VAL A 251 -28.91 -8.91 -7.27
C VAL A 251 -27.75 -8.28 -6.47
N PHE A 252 -26.77 -9.09 -6.07
CA PHE A 252 -25.57 -8.62 -5.36
C PHE A 252 -24.41 -8.26 -6.30
N TRP A 253 -24.45 -8.64 -7.59
CA TRP A 253 -23.26 -8.65 -8.47
C TRP A 253 -23.08 -7.47 -9.42
N THR A 254 -23.98 -6.54 -9.47
CA THR A 254 -23.80 -5.33 -10.30
C THR A 254 -22.55 -4.50 -9.91
N ALA A 255 -21.91 -4.81 -8.77
CA ALA A 255 -20.73 -4.11 -8.27
C ALA A 255 -19.41 -4.89 -8.38
N SER A 256 -19.41 -6.19 -8.74
CA SER A 256 -18.20 -7.02 -8.68
C SER A 256 -17.83 -7.66 -10.04
N ARG A 257 -17.59 -6.84 -11.07
CA ARG A 257 -17.02 -7.30 -12.33
C ARG A 257 -15.55 -7.77 -12.23
N THR A 258 -14.84 -7.44 -11.15
CA THR A 258 -13.39 -7.69 -10.97
C THR A 258 -13.03 -9.07 -10.45
N SER A 259 -14.00 -9.89 -10.00
CA SER A 259 -13.76 -11.18 -9.35
C SER A 259 -13.70 -12.39 -10.32
N ARG A 260 -14.14 -12.26 -11.57
CA ARG A 260 -14.38 -13.42 -12.47
C ARG A 260 -13.12 -14.03 -13.11
N LEU A 261 -11.98 -13.35 -13.10
CA LEU A 261 -10.77 -13.77 -13.82
C LEU A 261 -9.59 -14.04 -12.85
N ARG A 262 -9.84 -14.79 -11.78
CA ARG A 262 -8.79 -15.25 -10.87
C ARG A 262 -8.71 -16.76 -10.86
N PHE A 263 -7.58 -17.28 -11.35
CA PHE A 263 -7.31 -18.71 -11.43
C PHE A 263 -6.26 -19.09 -10.38
N ASP A 264 -6.59 -20.06 -9.51
CA ASP A 264 -5.68 -20.53 -8.43
C ASP A 264 -4.80 -21.69 -8.95
N LEU A 265 -3.52 -21.42 -9.13
CA LEU A 265 -2.52 -22.38 -9.59
C LEU A 265 -2.28 -23.51 -8.57
N PHE A 266 -2.36 -23.22 -7.26
CA PHE A 266 -2.16 -24.24 -6.22
C PHE A 266 -3.31 -25.25 -6.18
N ARG A 267 -4.53 -24.78 -6.48
CA ARG A 267 -5.67 -25.68 -6.62
C ARG A 267 -5.59 -26.53 -7.88
N TRP A 268 -5.12 -25.91 -8.99
CA TRP A 268 -4.97 -26.62 -10.28
C TRP A 268 -3.84 -27.64 -10.27
N ARG A 269 -2.68 -27.30 -9.64
CA ARG A 269 -1.49 -28.16 -9.54
C ARG A 269 -1.00 -28.24 -8.09
N PRO A 270 -1.53 -29.16 -7.25
CA PRO A 270 -1.12 -29.30 -5.85
C PRO A 270 0.36 -29.62 -5.67
N ARG A 271 0.99 -30.34 -6.63
CA ARG A 271 2.44 -30.64 -6.62
C ARG A 271 3.28 -29.34 -6.67
N LEU A 272 2.82 -28.33 -7.41
CA LEU A 272 3.48 -27.02 -7.47
C LEU A 272 3.53 -26.36 -6.08
N ARG A 273 2.44 -26.45 -5.33
CA ARG A 273 2.41 -25.95 -3.94
C ARG A 273 3.42 -26.70 -3.07
N GLN A 274 3.50 -28.02 -3.17
CA GLN A 274 4.46 -28.84 -2.39
C GLN A 274 5.90 -28.48 -2.73
N LEU A 275 6.22 -28.32 -4.02
CA LEU A 275 7.54 -27.92 -4.48
C LEU A 275 7.95 -26.53 -3.96
N LEU A 276 7.08 -25.52 -4.17
CA LEU A 276 7.39 -24.13 -3.83
C LEU A 276 7.43 -23.86 -2.31
N ARG A 277 6.82 -24.72 -1.48
CA ARG A 277 6.90 -24.62 -0.02
C ARG A 277 8.09 -25.40 0.58
N ALA A 278 8.79 -26.21 -0.21
CA ALA A 278 9.84 -27.07 0.29
C ALA A 278 11.07 -26.27 0.75
N PRO A 279 11.49 -26.35 2.04
CA PRO A 279 12.63 -25.59 2.54
C PRO A 279 13.94 -25.99 1.85
N LEU A 280 14.06 -27.26 1.44
CA LEU A 280 15.25 -27.77 0.76
C LEU A 280 15.49 -27.03 -0.57
N LEU A 281 14.43 -26.83 -1.38
CA LEU A 281 14.53 -26.09 -2.63
C LEU A 281 15.10 -24.69 -2.41
N TRP A 282 14.54 -23.95 -1.45
CA TRP A 282 14.97 -22.58 -1.16
C TRP A 282 16.37 -22.52 -0.55
N ASN A 283 16.72 -23.46 0.31
CA ASN A 283 18.07 -23.52 0.90
C ASN A 283 19.13 -23.83 -0.15
N LEU A 284 18.90 -24.83 -1.01
CA LEU A 284 19.82 -25.15 -2.10
C LEU A 284 19.94 -24.00 -3.11
N LEU A 285 18.82 -23.39 -3.49
CA LEU A 285 18.81 -22.27 -4.41
C LEU A 285 19.53 -21.05 -3.83
N LEU A 286 19.18 -20.61 -2.63
CA LEU A 286 19.68 -19.36 -2.06
C LEU A 286 21.11 -19.51 -1.52
N PHE A 287 21.35 -20.51 -0.67
CA PHE A 287 22.64 -20.65 0.01
C PHE A 287 23.62 -21.53 -0.77
N GLY A 288 23.13 -22.45 -1.59
CA GLY A 288 23.97 -23.27 -2.47
C GLY A 288 24.34 -22.55 -3.76
N LEU A 289 23.35 -22.15 -4.57
CA LEU A 289 23.62 -21.62 -5.92
C LEU A 289 23.84 -20.11 -5.91
N VAL A 290 22.85 -19.33 -5.44
CA VAL A 290 22.86 -17.85 -5.60
C VAL A 290 23.98 -17.19 -4.82
N SER A 291 24.28 -17.65 -3.61
CA SER A 291 25.37 -17.07 -2.80
C SER A 291 26.74 -17.24 -3.45
N TRP A 292 27.04 -18.44 -3.95
CA TRP A 292 28.31 -18.73 -4.60
C TRP A 292 28.44 -18.09 -5.98
N LEU A 293 27.37 -18.12 -6.77
CA LEU A 293 27.35 -17.42 -8.06
C LEU A 293 27.61 -15.91 -7.88
N PHE A 294 27.06 -15.30 -6.84
CA PHE A 294 27.32 -13.89 -6.54
C PHE A 294 28.78 -13.61 -6.21
N VAL A 295 29.42 -14.48 -5.43
CA VAL A 295 30.86 -14.37 -5.12
C VAL A 295 31.68 -14.51 -6.41
N LEU A 296 31.40 -15.53 -7.22
CA LEU A 296 32.11 -15.75 -8.49
C LEU A 296 31.95 -14.58 -9.46
N VAL A 297 30.75 -14.03 -9.59
CA VAL A 297 30.50 -12.84 -10.43
C VAL A 297 31.33 -11.65 -9.94
N ASN A 298 31.35 -11.36 -8.64
CA ASN A 298 32.15 -10.26 -8.11
C ASN A 298 33.65 -10.47 -8.27
N LEU A 299 34.15 -11.67 -8.03
CA LEU A 299 35.56 -12.00 -8.26
C LEU A 299 35.92 -11.80 -9.72
N TRP A 300 35.08 -12.22 -10.66
CA TRP A 300 35.31 -12.02 -12.08
C TRP A 300 35.26 -10.56 -12.49
N LEU A 301 34.38 -9.73 -11.91
CA LEU A 301 34.33 -8.29 -12.14
C LEU A 301 35.60 -7.57 -11.65
N TRP A 302 36.24 -8.07 -10.60
CA TRP A 302 37.49 -7.49 -10.07
C TRP A 302 38.75 -7.98 -10.78
N LEU A 303 38.84 -9.28 -11.07
CA LEU A 303 40.04 -9.93 -11.59
C LEU A 303 40.06 -10.06 -13.11
N GLY A 304 38.89 -10.00 -13.75
CA GLY A 304 38.75 -10.14 -15.20
C GLY A 304 38.98 -8.85 -15.97
N PRO A 305 38.85 -8.91 -17.30
CA PRO A 305 38.88 -7.72 -18.16
C PRO A 305 37.88 -6.66 -17.69
N GLN A 306 38.20 -5.39 -17.82
CA GLN A 306 37.37 -4.33 -17.26
C GLN A 306 36.25 -3.87 -18.19
N GLU A 307 36.29 -4.21 -19.48
CA GLU A 307 35.30 -3.85 -20.49
C GLU A 307 34.24 -4.94 -20.70
N ARG A 308 33.00 -4.55 -20.94
CA ARG A 308 31.87 -5.47 -21.11
C ARG A 308 32.06 -6.45 -22.28
N ALA A 309 32.66 -5.98 -23.37
CA ALA A 309 32.90 -6.83 -24.53
C ALA A 309 33.79 -8.07 -24.23
N HIS A 310 34.63 -8.00 -23.17
CA HIS A 310 35.58 -9.04 -22.81
C HIS A 310 35.37 -9.60 -21.41
N ASN A 311 34.28 -9.19 -20.70
CA ASN A 311 33.98 -9.66 -19.36
C ASN A 311 32.59 -10.29 -19.31
N GLY A 312 32.52 -11.62 -19.19
CA GLY A 312 31.27 -12.36 -19.14
C GLY A 312 30.39 -12.03 -17.93
N ALA A 313 31.00 -11.71 -16.76
CA ALA A 313 30.23 -11.32 -15.58
C ALA A 313 29.56 -9.95 -15.77
N LEU A 314 30.23 -9.00 -16.42
CA LEU A 314 29.67 -7.70 -16.74
C LEU A 314 28.57 -7.81 -17.80
N ASN A 315 28.77 -8.65 -18.82
CA ASN A 315 27.74 -8.98 -19.82
C ASN A 315 26.52 -9.63 -19.16
N LEU A 316 26.72 -10.61 -18.26
CA LEU A 316 25.64 -11.29 -17.51
C LEU A 316 24.81 -10.29 -16.70
N PHE A 317 25.47 -9.29 -16.06
CA PHE A 317 24.77 -8.32 -15.23
C PHE A 317 23.99 -7.30 -16.07
N TRP A 318 24.60 -6.69 -17.10
CA TRP A 318 23.96 -5.62 -17.86
C TRP A 318 23.14 -6.10 -19.04
N ALA A 319 23.62 -7.08 -19.83
CA ALA A 319 22.91 -7.52 -21.03
C ALA A 319 21.87 -8.64 -20.76
N TRP A 320 22.02 -9.43 -19.69
CA TRP A 320 21.05 -10.48 -19.34
C TRP A 320 20.12 -10.06 -18.21
N TRP A 321 20.66 -9.69 -17.05
CA TRP A 321 19.86 -9.52 -15.86
C TRP A 321 18.84 -8.37 -15.99
N TRP A 322 19.26 -7.20 -16.48
CA TRP A 322 18.36 -6.05 -16.61
C TRP A 322 17.18 -6.29 -17.57
N PRO A 323 17.38 -6.75 -18.83
CA PRO A 323 16.27 -7.04 -19.73
C PRO A 323 15.34 -8.14 -19.18
N LEU A 324 15.91 -9.21 -18.57
CA LEU A 324 15.10 -10.31 -18.03
C LEU A 324 14.23 -9.90 -16.84
N ILE A 325 14.75 -9.07 -15.94
CA ILE A 325 13.95 -8.62 -14.80
C ILE A 325 12.82 -7.69 -15.25
N LEU A 326 13.06 -6.82 -16.23
CA LEU A 326 12.03 -5.96 -16.83
C LEU A 326 10.94 -6.81 -17.51
N LEU A 327 11.29 -7.83 -18.26
CA LEU A 327 10.35 -8.79 -18.85
C LEU A 327 9.58 -9.58 -17.79
N ALA A 328 10.18 -9.89 -16.66
CA ALA A 328 9.58 -10.68 -15.59
C ALA A 328 8.51 -9.92 -14.79
N TYR A 329 8.56 -8.57 -14.69
CA TYR A 329 7.63 -7.82 -13.86
C TYR A 329 6.15 -8.04 -14.19
N PRO A 330 5.69 -7.97 -15.44
CA PRO A 330 4.28 -8.24 -15.76
C PRO A 330 3.85 -9.69 -15.51
N LEU A 331 4.78 -10.63 -15.46
CA LEU A 331 4.51 -12.04 -15.25
C LEU A 331 4.52 -12.38 -13.75
N VAL A 332 5.65 -12.23 -13.11
CA VAL A 332 5.90 -12.73 -11.74
C VAL A 332 6.21 -11.61 -10.74
N GLY A 333 6.01 -10.36 -11.11
CA GLY A 333 6.17 -9.22 -10.23
C GLY A 333 7.57 -9.16 -9.61
N ARG A 334 7.63 -9.19 -8.29
CA ARG A 334 8.83 -8.97 -7.49
C ARG A 334 9.60 -10.26 -7.15
N LEU A 335 9.45 -11.33 -7.96
CA LEU A 335 10.05 -12.64 -7.67
C LEU A 335 11.59 -12.57 -7.51
N TRP A 336 12.27 -11.72 -8.28
CA TRP A 336 13.71 -11.50 -8.12
C TRP A 336 14.12 -11.21 -6.68
N CYS A 337 13.34 -10.42 -5.95
CA CYS A 337 13.64 -10.13 -4.54
C CYS A 337 13.55 -11.35 -3.60
N ALA A 338 12.94 -12.46 -4.04
CA ALA A 338 12.96 -13.71 -3.28
C ALA A 338 14.29 -14.42 -3.37
N VAL A 339 14.98 -14.31 -4.53
CA VAL A 339 16.26 -14.97 -4.83
C VAL A 339 17.44 -13.99 -4.87
N CYS A 340 17.24 -12.73 -4.45
CA CYS A 340 18.22 -11.66 -4.53
C CYS A 340 19.49 -11.98 -3.70
N PRO A 341 20.70 -11.98 -4.33
CA PRO A 341 21.95 -12.32 -3.64
C PRO A 341 22.27 -11.37 -2.49
N PHE A 342 21.97 -10.06 -2.62
CA PHE A 342 22.21 -9.06 -1.58
C PHE A 342 21.54 -9.45 -0.26
N MET A 343 20.30 -9.95 -0.33
CA MET A 343 19.57 -10.38 0.85
C MET A 343 19.92 -11.78 1.34
N VAL A 344 20.48 -12.61 0.48
CA VAL A 344 21.04 -13.89 0.92
C VAL A 344 22.20 -13.62 1.89
N TRP A 345 23.12 -12.74 1.52
CA TRP A 345 24.24 -12.32 2.38
C TRP A 345 23.79 -11.59 3.63
N GLY A 346 22.78 -10.70 3.54
CA GLY A 346 22.15 -10.10 4.71
C GLY A 346 21.54 -11.14 5.65
N THR A 347 20.91 -12.21 5.12
CA THR A 347 20.34 -13.29 5.93
C THR A 347 21.43 -14.15 6.56
N ILE A 348 22.53 -14.44 5.86
CA ILE A 348 23.69 -15.17 6.39
C ILE A 348 24.30 -14.39 7.56
N SER A 349 24.56 -13.10 7.36
CA SER A 349 25.14 -12.21 8.38
C SER A 349 24.25 -12.12 9.62
N GLN A 350 22.93 -12.00 9.44
CA GLN A 350 21.98 -11.97 10.55
C GLN A 350 21.97 -13.29 11.34
N ARG A 351 21.97 -14.44 10.65
CA ARG A 351 22.02 -15.76 11.30
C ARG A 351 23.31 -15.93 12.13
N LEU A 352 24.46 -15.54 11.55
CA LEU A 352 25.75 -15.60 12.24
C LEU A 352 25.76 -14.67 13.47
N ALA A 353 25.34 -13.44 13.32
CA ALA A 353 25.27 -12.48 14.43
C ALA A 353 24.31 -12.96 15.54
N THR A 354 23.16 -13.55 15.17
CA THR A 354 22.22 -14.10 16.15
C THR A 354 22.82 -15.31 16.89
N ALA A 355 23.58 -16.16 16.21
CA ALA A 355 24.31 -17.28 16.84
C ALA A 355 25.38 -16.78 17.82
N LEU A 356 25.95 -15.58 17.59
CA LEU A 356 26.88 -14.89 18.49
C LEU A 356 26.18 -14.05 19.59
N GLY A 357 24.86 -14.18 19.76
CA GLY A 357 24.08 -13.52 20.80
C GLY A 357 23.55 -12.14 20.44
N TRP A 358 23.77 -11.65 19.22
CA TRP A 358 23.22 -10.38 18.76
C TRP A 358 21.70 -10.46 18.52
N ARG A 359 20.94 -9.46 19.00
CA ARG A 359 19.48 -9.40 18.80
C ARG A 359 19.14 -8.19 17.94
N PRO A 360 18.68 -8.39 16.69
CA PRO A 360 18.19 -7.30 15.86
C PRO A 360 17.01 -6.59 16.51
N ARG A 361 16.90 -5.27 16.28
CA ARG A 361 15.79 -4.45 16.79
C ARG A 361 14.51 -4.72 16.00
N SER A 362 13.36 -4.62 16.65
CA SER A 362 12.07 -4.59 15.96
C SER A 362 11.97 -3.34 15.07
N TRP A 363 11.14 -3.43 14.03
CA TRP A 363 10.93 -2.30 13.12
C TRP A 363 10.41 -1.07 13.85
N PRO A 364 10.81 0.16 13.44
CA PRO A 364 10.29 1.37 14.01
C PRO A 364 8.77 1.41 13.94
N ARG A 365 8.12 1.71 15.05
CA ARG A 365 6.69 1.94 15.12
C ARG A 365 6.45 3.38 14.65
N GLY A 366 5.99 3.56 13.43
CA GLY A 366 5.74 4.88 12.87
C GLY A 366 5.42 4.80 11.39
N ASP A 367 5.21 5.95 10.79
CA ASP A 367 4.85 6.09 9.37
C ASP A 367 6.10 5.93 8.48
N SER A 368 6.76 4.77 8.58
CA SER A 368 7.99 4.47 7.82
C SER A 368 7.78 4.56 6.31
N ASP A 369 6.56 4.31 5.82
CA ASP A 369 6.23 4.42 4.40
C ASP A 369 6.32 5.88 3.90
N ARG A 370 6.16 6.87 4.79
CA ARG A 370 6.17 8.30 4.43
C ARG A 370 7.56 8.82 4.06
N TRP A 371 8.59 8.42 4.80
CA TRP A 371 9.98 8.85 4.52
C TRP A 371 10.71 7.88 3.58
N ALA A 372 10.28 6.62 3.49
CA ALA A 372 10.93 5.60 2.66
C ALA A 372 10.84 5.94 1.16
N ALA A 373 9.68 6.37 0.67
CA ALA A 373 9.50 6.61 -0.76
C ALA A 373 10.42 7.73 -1.33
N PRO A 374 10.59 8.90 -0.68
CA PRO A 374 11.59 9.88 -1.10
C PRO A 374 13.02 9.35 -1.07
N LEU A 375 13.39 8.57 -0.06
CA LEU A 375 14.72 7.96 0.03
C LEU A 375 14.97 6.95 -1.09
N LEU A 376 13.97 6.13 -1.42
CA LEU A 376 14.06 5.18 -2.53
C LEU A 376 14.22 5.91 -3.88
N ALA A 377 13.49 7.01 -4.09
CA ALA A 377 13.60 7.81 -5.29
C ALA A 377 14.99 8.50 -5.38
N GLY A 378 15.46 9.12 -4.30
CA GLY A 378 16.79 9.74 -4.23
C GLY A 378 17.93 8.75 -4.41
N GLY A 379 17.83 7.58 -3.76
CA GLY A 379 18.81 6.52 -3.92
C GLY A 379 18.85 5.95 -5.34
N PHE A 380 17.70 5.83 -6.02
CA PHE A 380 17.64 5.40 -7.41
C PHE A 380 18.21 6.48 -8.36
N ALA A 381 17.93 7.76 -8.11
CA ALA A 381 18.51 8.88 -8.84
C ALA A 381 20.05 8.89 -8.73
N ALA A 382 20.58 8.63 -7.53
CA ALA A 382 22.02 8.54 -7.32
C ALA A 382 22.65 7.37 -8.11
N ILE A 383 21.98 6.21 -8.18
CA ILE A 383 22.43 5.05 -8.97
C ILE A 383 22.47 5.42 -10.47
N LEU A 384 21.40 6.02 -11.00
CA LEU A 384 21.33 6.43 -12.41
C LEU A 384 22.42 7.46 -12.78
N LEU A 385 22.67 8.43 -11.91
CA LEU A 385 23.75 9.40 -12.10
C LEU A 385 25.12 8.74 -12.04
N TRP A 386 25.33 7.81 -11.12
CA TRP A 386 26.57 7.06 -11.03
C TRP A 386 26.80 6.21 -12.28
N GLU A 387 25.77 5.50 -12.73
CA GLU A 387 25.78 4.69 -13.95
C GLU A 387 26.26 5.51 -15.16
N GLU A 388 25.66 6.67 -15.39
CA GLU A 388 25.94 7.49 -16.57
C GLU A 388 27.27 8.27 -16.47
N LEU A 389 27.53 8.88 -15.31
CA LEU A 389 28.71 9.74 -15.12
C LEU A 389 30.05 8.97 -15.12
N TRP A 390 30.04 7.70 -14.73
CA TRP A 390 31.24 6.86 -14.63
C TRP A 390 31.16 5.60 -15.50
N ASN A 391 30.22 5.53 -16.42
CA ASN A 391 30.09 4.43 -17.39
C ASN A 391 30.11 3.03 -16.73
N LEU A 392 29.23 2.83 -15.72
CA LEU A 392 29.17 1.56 -14.98
C LEU A 392 28.88 0.38 -15.88
N GLU A 393 28.06 0.58 -16.93
CA GLU A 393 27.71 -0.45 -17.90
C GLU A 393 28.94 -1.07 -18.58
N ASN A 394 30.03 -0.31 -18.68
CA ASN A 394 31.27 -0.74 -19.35
C ASN A 394 32.49 -0.84 -18.42
N THR A 395 32.31 -0.67 -17.09
CA THR A 395 33.39 -0.69 -16.13
C THR A 395 33.14 -1.77 -15.08
N ALA A 396 33.87 -2.89 -15.13
CA ALA A 396 33.60 -4.07 -14.34
C ALA A 396 33.76 -3.85 -12.83
N TRP A 397 34.88 -3.25 -12.37
CA TRP A 397 35.10 -3.01 -10.95
C TRP A 397 34.08 -2.02 -10.33
N LEU A 398 33.65 -1.00 -11.09
CA LEU A 398 32.62 -0.07 -10.62
C LEU A 398 31.26 -0.74 -10.50
N SER A 399 30.89 -1.62 -11.44
CA SER A 399 29.70 -2.45 -11.34
C SER A 399 29.73 -3.35 -10.12
N SER A 400 30.89 -3.96 -9.80
CA SER A 400 31.06 -4.70 -8.55
C SER A 400 30.92 -3.81 -7.31
N CYS A 401 31.48 -2.60 -7.32
CA CYS A 401 31.29 -1.63 -6.24
C CYS A 401 29.80 -1.34 -5.98
N LEU A 402 28.98 -1.18 -7.02
CA LEU A 402 27.53 -0.98 -6.90
C LEU A 402 26.87 -2.22 -6.24
N LEU A 403 27.18 -3.43 -6.73
CA LEU A 403 26.65 -4.67 -6.18
C LEU A 403 27.03 -4.86 -4.69
N LEU A 404 28.28 -4.57 -4.34
CA LEU A 404 28.80 -4.68 -2.98
C LEU A 404 28.22 -3.59 -2.06
N LEU A 405 28.00 -2.37 -2.55
CA LEU A 405 27.36 -1.29 -1.78
C LEU A 405 25.92 -1.63 -1.42
N ILE A 406 25.14 -2.17 -2.37
CA ILE A 406 23.77 -2.64 -2.11
C ILE A 406 23.80 -3.81 -1.11
N THR A 407 24.79 -4.71 -1.24
CA THR A 407 24.98 -5.83 -0.30
C THR A 407 25.32 -5.33 1.10
N ALA A 408 26.24 -4.35 1.20
CA ALA A 408 26.60 -3.76 2.49
C ALA A 408 25.37 -3.13 3.17
N GLY A 409 24.55 -2.39 2.43
CA GLY A 409 23.27 -1.88 2.93
C GLY A 409 22.32 -2.99 3.42
N ALA A 410 22.23 -4.10 2.68
CA ALA A 410 21.41 -5.25 3.07
C ALA A 410 21.96 -5.95 4.32
N VAL A 411 23.28 -6.08 4.46
CA VAL A 411 23.94 -6.64 5.65
C VAL A 411 23.71 -5.74 6.86
N VAL A 412 24.00 -4.44 6.76
CA VAL A 412 23.78 -3.48 7.84
C VAL A 412 22.30 -3.44 8.25
N GLY A 413 21.38 -3.37 7.29
CA GLY A 413 19.95 -3.40 7.56
C GLY A 413 19.49 -4.69 8.26
N SER A 414 20.10 -5.84 7.92
CA SER A 414 19.77 -7.13 8.54
C SER A 414 20.39 -7.31 9.94
N LEU A 415 21.51 -6.67 10.22
CA LEU A 415 22.12 -6.66 11.55
C LEU A 415 21.38 -5.74 12.52
N LEU A 416 20.87 -4.60 12.02
CA LEU A 416 20.17 -3.62 12.83
C LEU A 416 18.71 -4.00 13.10
N PHE A 417 18.00 -4.55 12.11
CA PHE A 417 16.56 -4.77 12.17
C PHE A 417 16.18 -6.22 11.88
N GLU A 418 15.07 -6.65 12.49
CA GLU A 418 14.44 -7.92 12.17
C GLU A 418 13.98 -7.97 10.72
N LYS A 419 13.93 -9.17 10.12
CA LYS A 419 13.39 -9.41 8.79
C LYS A 419 14.13 -8.59 7.71
N ARG A 420 13.48 -8.36 6.56
CA ARG A 420 14.07 -7.64 5.42
C ARG A 420 13.69 -6.15 5.41
N PHE A 421 14.01 -5.41 6.48
CA PHE A 421 13.75 -3.97 6.59
C PHE A 421 14.36 -3.17 5.42
N TRP A 422 15.62 -3.46 5.07
CA TRP A 422 16.32 -2.87 3.93
C TRP A 422 15.51 -2.96 2.64
N CYS A 423 15.00 -4.15 2.28
CA CYS A 423 14.27 -4.38 1.03
C CYS A 423 12.93 -3.64 0.94
N ARG A 424 12.34 -3.31 2.08
CA ARG A 424 11.04 -2.63 2.12
C ARG A 424 11.17 -1.11 2.08
N TYR A 425 12.17 -0.56 2.76
CA TYR A 425 12.23 0.87 3.03
C TYR A 425 13.45 1.60 2.48
N LEU A 426 14.57 0.91 2.24
CA LEU A 426 15.83 1.55 1.94
C LEU A 426 16.46 1.13 0.59
N CYS A 427 16.14 -0.07 0.07
CA CYS A 427 16.73 -0.56 -1.18
C CYS A 427 16.10 0.14 -2.40
N PRO A 428 16.85 0.97 -3.16
CA PRO A 428 16.32 1.68 -4.32
C PRO A 428 15.79 0.74 -5.41
N VAL A 429 16.53 -0.32 -5.72
CA VAL A 429 16.11 -1.39 -6.65
C VAL A 429 14.86 -2.09 -6.13
N GLY A 430 14.75 -2.29 -4.80
CA GLY A 430 13.55 -2.82 -4.16
C GLY A 430 12.33 -1.93 -4.34
N GLY A 431 12.50 -0.61 -4.36
CA GLY A 431 11.45 0.38 -4.67
C GLY A 431 10.92 0.22 -6.09
N MET A 432 11.81 0.20 -7.08
CA MET A 432 11.46 -0.04 -8.49
C MET A 432 10.75 -1.39 -8.69
N ASN A 433 11.29 -2.47 -8.10
CA ASN A 433 10.68 -3.79 -8.16
C ASN A 433 9.27 -3.80 -7.57
N GLY A 434 9.06 -3.08 -6.46
CA GLY A 434 7.75 -2.95 -5.82
C GLY A 434 6.76 -2.18 -6.67
N LEU A 435 7.20 -1.14 -7.36
CA LEU A 435 6.39 -0.32 -8.25
C LEU A 435 5.89 -1.16 -9.44
N PHE A 436 6.80 -1.81 -10.19
CA PHE A 436 6.44 -2.61 -11.35
C PHE A 436 5.75 -3.92 -11.01
N ALA A 437 5.86 -4.44 -9.79
CA ALA A 437 5.09 -5.59 -9.34
C ALA A 437 3.57 -5.37 -9.37
N LYS A 438 3.10 -4.12 -9.41
CA LYS A 438 1.68 -3.78 -9.59
C LYS A 438 1.14 -4.18 -10.96
N LEU A 439 2.02 -4.35 -11.96
CA LEU A 439 1.66 -4.80 -13.32
C LEU A 439 1.45 -6.33 -13.40
N ALA A 440 1.91 -7.09 -12.41
CA ALA A 440 2.00 -8.54 -12.47
C ALA A 440 0.65 -9.25 -12.59
N ILE A 441 0.63 -10.29 -13.44
CA ILE A 441 -0.50 -11.21 -13.57
C ILE A 441 -0.56 -12.22 -12.43
N THR A 442 0.53 -12.45 -11.71
CA THR A 442 0.56 -13.34 -10.55
C THR A 442 0.34 -12.59 -9.25
N GLU A 443 -0.40 -13.17 -8.34
CA GLU A 443 -0.54 -12.68 -6.96
C GLU A 443 -0.53 -13.82 -5.95
N LEU A 444 0.08 -13.59 -4.79
CA LEU A 444 0.03 -14.49 -3.66
C LEU A 444 -0.87 -13.89 -2.60
N ARG A 445 -2.02 -14.50 -2.34
CA ARG A 445 -3.03 -14.01 -1.38
C ARG A 445 -3.59 -15.14 -0.54
N ALA A 446 -3.92 -14.84 0.70
CA ALA A 446 -4.64 -15.77 1.54
C ALA A 446 -6.16 -15.56 1.47
N GLN A 447 -6.90 -16.61 1.78
CA GLN A 447 -8.36 -16.52 1.97
C GLN A 447 -8.64 -15.81 3.30
N ALA A 448 -9.09 -14.54 3.21
CA ALA A 448 -9.29 -13.71 4.39
C ALA A 448 -10.31 -14.31 5.38
N GLY A 449 -11.36 -14.97 4.91
CA GLY A 449 -12.33 -15.67 5.76
C GLY A 449 -11.70 -16.77 6.62
N THR A 450 -10.81 -17.59 6.04
CA THR A 450 -10.06 -18.62 6.79
C THR A 450 -9.09 -17.98 7.79
N CYS A 451 -8.41 -16.89 7.38
CA CYS A 451 -7.45 -16.21 8.25
C CYS A 451 -8.12 -15.52 9.44
N SER A 452 -9.30 -14.92 9.26
CA SER A 452 -10.04 -14.24 10.34
C SER A 452 -10.81 -15.21 11.25
N GLY A 453 -11.26 -16.35 10.70
CA GLY A 453 -12.11 -17.32 11.41
C GLY A 453 -11.35 -18.42 12.10
N SER A 454 -10.48 -19.11 11.36
CA SER A 454 -9.92 -20.38 11.81
C SER A 454 -8.45 -20.28 12.28
N CYS A 455 -7.70 -19.24 11.84
CA CYS A 455 -6.28 -19.15 12.15
C CYS A 455 -6.02 -18.48 13.50
N SER A 456 -5.28 -19.13 14.40
CA SER A 456 -4.87 -18.60 15.71
C SER A 456 -3.37 -18.24 15.77
N SER A 457 -2.54 -18.90 14.97
CA SER A 457 -1.09 -18.78 15.06
C SER A 457 -0.53 -17.55 14.31
N TYR A 458 -1.11 -17.17 13.17
CA TYR A 458 -0.56 -16.16 12.26
C TYR A 458 0.92 -16.41 11.87
N ALA A 459 1.34 -17.67 11.85
CA ALA A 459 2.72 -18.07 11.58
C ALA A 459 3.21 -17.60 10.21
N CYS A 460 2.32 -17.43 9.22
CA CYS A 460 2.63 -16.85 7.91
C CYS A 460 3.19 -15.42 7.99
N PHE A 461 2.84 -14.67 9.03
CA PHE A 461 3.27 -13.29 9.26
C PHE A 461 4.33 -13.20 10.36
N LYS A 462 4.06 -13.78 11.52
CA LYS A 462 4.91 -13.68 12.70
C LYS A 462 6.12 -14.63 12.64
N GLY A 463 5.97 -15.78 11.98
CA GLY A 463 6.82 -16.93 12.17
C GLY A 463 6.34 -17.80 13.34
N GLY A 464 6.96 -18.93 13.51
CA GLY A 464 6.62 -19.84 14.59
C GLY A 464 6.95 -21.30 14.28
N PRO A 465 6.67 -22.18 15.24
CA PRO A 465 6.86 -23.63 15.07
C PRO A 465 5.90 -24.20 14.01
N ALA A 466 6.13 -25.43 13.61
CA ALA A 466 5.21 -26.18 12.77
C ALA A 466 3.85 -26.36 13.50
N ASP A 467 2.75 -26.17 12.75
CA ASP A 467 1.39 -26.30 13.26
C ASP A 467 0.48 -26.82 12.14
N GLY A 468 -0.25 -27.91 12.37
CA GLY A 468 -1.05 -28.58 11.35
C GLY A 468 -0.22 -28.94 10.12
N GLU A 469 -0.63 -28.50 8.93
CA GLU A 469 0.17 -28.69 7.70
C GLU A 469 1.27 -27.62 7.51
N GLY A 470 1.34 -26.63 8.38
CA GLY A 470 2.33 -25.55 8.33
C GLY A 470 3.70 -25.98 8.80
N LEU A 471 4.73 -25.55 8.10
CA LEU A 471 6.15 -25.76 8.47
C LEU A 471 6.62 -24.64 9.39
N ALA A 472 7.62 -24.92 10.23
CA ALA A 472 8.30 -23.91 11.02
C ALA A 472 8.99 -22.90 10.11
N THR A 473 8.72 -21.61 10.31
CA THR A 473 9.28 -20.51 9.50
C THR A 473 9.54 -19.27 10.33
N ALA A 474 10.37 -18.35 9.80
CA ALA A 474 10.59 -17.03 10.38
C ALA A 474 9.44 -16.03 10.06
N GLY A 475 8.38 -16.46 9.36
CA GLY A 475 7.28 -15.61 8.92
C GLY A 475 7.60 -14.76 7.69
N CYS A 476 6.69 -13.84 7.35
CA CYS A 476 6.86 -13.00 6.16
C CYS A 476 8.10 -12.10 6.28
N PRO A 477 9.04 -12.20 5.32
CA PRO A 477 10.27 -11.40 5.38
C PRO A 477 10.05 -9.90 5.21
N LEU A 478 8.97 -9.48 4.53
CA LEU A 478 8.59 -8.07 4.39
C LEU A 478 7.59 -7.58 5.44
N GLY A 479 7.29 -8.40 6.46
CA GLY A 479 6.39 -8.01 7.54
C GLY A 479 4.96 -7.70 7.06
N THR A 480 4.44 -8.45 6.09
CA THR A 480 3.07 -8.29 5.58
C THR A 480 2.28 -9.58 5.73
N HIS A 481 0.99 -9.43 6.03
CA HIS A 481 0.09 -10.57 6.11
C HIS A 481 -0.56 -10.82 4.74
N PRO A 482 -0.54 -12.06 4.20
CA PRO A 482 -1.00 -12.34 2.84
C PRO A 482 -2.50 -12.08 2.59
N ALA A 483 -3.32 -12.02 3.65
CA ALA A 483 -4.74 -11.67 3.53
C ALA A 483 -4.98 -10.15 3.44
N TYR A 484 -4.01 -9.32 3.84
CA TYR A 484 -4.17 -7.86 3.94
C TYR A 484 -3.29 -7.09 2.96
N LEU A 485 -2.69 -7.78 2.02
CA LEU A 485 -1.94 -7.14 0.94
C LEU A 485 -2.90 -6.39 0.01
N ALA A 486 -2.78 -5.06 -0.04
CA ALA A 486 -3.54 -4.22 -0.95
C ALA A 486 -3.08 -4.42 -2.41
N ASP A 487 -1.77 -4.46 -2.61
CA ASP A 487 -1.11 -4.65 -3.90
C ASP A 487 0.08 -5.63 -3.80
N ASN A 488 0.79 -5.86 -4.91
CA ASN A 488 1.95 -6.73 -4.96
C ASN A 488 3.26 -6.06 -4.50
N ARG A 489 3.27 -4.77 -4.20
CA ARG A 489 4.48 -4.02 -3.81
C ARG A 489 5.24 -4.68 -2.67
N ASN A 490 4.51 -5.18 -1.67
CA ASN A 490 5.09 -5.78 -0.47
C ASN A 490 5.03 -7.32 -0.47
N CYS A 491 5.01 -7.96 -1.66
CA CYS A 491 5.07 -9.41 -1.82
C CYS A 491 6.19 -9.80 -2.78
N VAL A 492 7.18 -10.53 -2.30
CA VAL A 492 8.32 -11.03 -3.09
C VAL A 492 8.13 -12.45 -3.62
N LEU A 493 6.95 -13.04 -3.49
CA LEU A 493 6.67 -14.42 -3.91
C LEU A 493 7.66 -15.46 -3.36
N CYS A 494 8.12 -15.30 -2.13
CA CYS A 494 9.05 -16.26 -1.47
C CYS A 494 8.36 -17.51 -0.91
N PHE A 495 7.04 -17.60 -1.01
CA PHE A 495 6.19 -18.71 -0.56
C PHE A 495 6.30 -19.10 0.92
N THR A 496 7.04 -18.35 1.75
CA THR A 496 7.15 -18.60 3.20
C THR A 496 5.78 -18.65 3.88
N CYS A 497 4.85 -17.76 3.47
CA CYS A 497 3.48 -17.79 3.99
C CYS A 497 2.69 -19.02 3.55
N ALA A 498 2.96 -19.57 2.34
CA ALA A 498 2.35 -20.82 1.89
C ALA A 498 2.95 -22.04 2.62
N ALA A 499 4.23 -21.97 3.00
CA ALA A 499 4.88 -22.99 3.81
C ALA A 499 4.35 -22.99 5.26
N ALA A 500 4.22 -21.81 5.87
CA ALA A 500 3.81 -21.66 7.28
C ALA A 500 2.31 -21.85 7.53
N CYS A 501 1.45 -21.81 6.50
CA CYS A 501 0.00 -21.80 6.67
C CYS A 501 -0.55 -23.18 7.02
N PRO A 502 -1.13 -23.42 8.23
CA PRO A 502 -1.70 -24.71 8.61
C PRO A 502 -3.04 -25.01 7.92
N HIS A 503 -3.72 -23.99 7.39
CA HIS A 503 -5.09 -24.09 6.85
C HIS A 503 -5.17 -24.07 5.33
N ARG A 504 -4.09 -24.22 4.59
CA ARG A 504 -4.03 -24.10 3.11
C ARG A 504 -4.67 -22.82 2.54
N SER A 505 -4.76 -21.78 3.35
CA SER A 505 -5.44 -20.54 2.97
C SER A 505 -4.72 -19.73 1.89
N VAL A 506 -3.38 -19.89 1.79
CA VAL A 506 -2.55 -19.14 0.84
C VAL A 506 -2.68 -19.75 -0.55
N GLN A 507 -3.01 -18.91 -1.53
CA GLN A 507 -3.24 -19.24 -2.94
C GLN A 507 -2.28 -18.46 -3.83
N LEU A 508 -1.77 -19.11 -4.87
CA LEU A 508 -1.07 -18.47 -5.98
C LEU A 508 -2.08 -18.29 -7.12
N ARG A 509 -2.45 -17.04 -7.40
CA ARG A 509 -3.52 -16.72 -8.35
C ARG A 509 -2.96 -16.04 -9.59
N LEU A 510 -3.55 -16.38 -10.76
CA LEU A 510 -3.44 -15.57 -11.96
C LEU A 510 -4.59 -14.56 -12.01
N ARG A 511 -4.28 -13.36 -12.47
CA ARG A 511 -5.22 -12.23 -12.56
C ARG A 511 -4.91 -11.38 -13.81
N PRO A 512 -5.80 -10.48 -14.26
CA PRO A 512 -5.50 -9.55 -15.35
C PRO A 512 -4.27 -8.69 -15.06
N PRO A 513 -3.47 -8.33 -16.11
CA PRO A 513 -2.33 -7.42 -15.96
C PRO A 513 -2.77 -6.09 -15.34
N GLY A 514 -1.96 -5.53 -14.43
CA GLY A 514 -2.26 -4.25 -13.80
C GLY A 514 -3.50 -4.24 -12.89
N ALA A 515 -3.98 -5.41 -12.45
CA ALA A 515 -5.16 -5.50 -11.58
C ALA A 515 -5.05 -4.70 -10.28
N ASP A 516 -3.83 -4.48 -9.76
CA ASP A 516 -3.61 -3.61 -8.60
C ASP A 516 -3.92 -2.14 -8.93
N LEU A 517 -3.64 -1.70 -10.16
CA LEU A 517 -3.88 -0.33 -10.62
C LEU A 517 -5.35 -0.04 -10.94
N GLN A 518 -6.16 -1.09 -11.09
CA GLN A 518 -7.61 -1.00 -11.34
C GLN A 518 -8.44 -0.91 -10.04
N ARG A 519 -7.81 -1.08 -8.87
CA ARG A 519 -8.45 -0.97 -7.56
C ARG A 519 -8.30 0.43 -6.99
N ASP A 520 -9.07 0.73 -5.95
CA ASP A 520 -8.82 1.91 -5.13
C ASP A 520 -7.46 1.74 -4.46
N MET A 521 -6.53 2.60 -4.85
CA MET A 521 -5.18 2.62 -4.31
C MET A 521 -5.04 3.78 -3.35
N ASP A 522 -4.38 3.51 -2.25
CA ASP A 522 -3.81 4.53 -1.39
C ASP A 522 -2.28 4.51 -1.62
N PRO A 523 -1.77 5.28 -2.61
CA PRO A 523 -0.37 5.28 -2.93
C PRO A 523 0.43 5.92 -1.80
N PRO A 524 1.59 5.36 -1.42
CA PRO A 524 2.45 5.99 -0.43
C PRO A 524 2.88 7.38 -0.88
N ALA A 525 2.93 8.31 0.06
CA ALA A 525 3.47 9.63 -0.20
C ALA A 525 4.90 9.51 -0.79
N GLY A 526 5.12 10.12 -1.96
CA GLY A 526 6.43 10.12 -2.63
C GLY A 526 6.69 8.98 -3.61
N GLU A 527 5.84 7.96 -3.75
CA GLU A 527 6.03 6.91 -4.78
C GLU A 527 5.99 7.51 -6.20
N GLY A 528 5.21 8.58 -6.41
CA GLY A 528 5.21 9.35 -7.66
C GLY A 528 6.56 9.94 -8.02
N ALA A 529 7.39 10.32 -7.04
CA ALA A 529 8.75 10.79 -7.28
C ALA A 529 9.63 9.70 -7.89
N LEU A 530 9.48 8.44 -7.45
CA LEU A 530 10.21 7.31 -8.04
C LEU A 530 9.78 7.07 -9.50
N ILE A 531 8.49 7.20 -9.83
CA ILE A 531 7.99 7.12 -11.22
C ILE A 531 8.68 8.17 -12.09
N LEU A 532 8.75 9.41 -11.61
CA LEU A 532 9.37 10.51 -12.33
C LEU A 532 10.89 10.36 -12.48
N VAL A 533 11.58 9.86 -11.46
CA VAL A 533 13.02 9.54 -11.52
C VAL A 533 13.29 8.42 -12.54
N LEU A 534 12.49 7.36 -12.56
CA LEU A 534 12.62 6.29 -13.55
C LEU A 534 12.38 6.79 -14.98
N ALA A 535 11.40 7.68 -15.17
CA ALA A 535 11.18 8.34 -16.45
C ALA A 535 12.37 9.25 -16.84
N GLY A 536 12.93 9.97 -15.86
CA GLY A 536 14.13 10.81 -16.03
C GLY A 536 15.36 9.99 -16.42
N GLY A 537 15.48 8.75 -15.95
CA GLY A 537 16.56 7.84 -16.34
C GLY A 537 16.61 7.59 -17.85
N ILE A 538 15.46 7.50 -18.51
CA ILE A 538 15.41 7.36 -19.99
C ILE A 538 16.00 8.60 -20.64
N GLY A 539 15.68 9.79 -20.14
CA GLY A 539 16.22 11.06 -20.62
C GLY A 539 17.71 11.24 -20.33
N LEU A 540 18.14 10.81 -19.14
CA LEU A 540 19.55 10.90 -18.72
C LEU A 540 20.48 10.12 -19.66
N HIS A 541 20.11 8.88 -20.00
CA HIS A 541 20.92 8.07 -20.93
C HIS A 541 20.95 8.61 -22.38
N GLN A 542 20.01 9.46 -22.73
CA GLN A 542 19.93 10.12 -24.04
C GLN A 542 20.05 11.65 -23.93
N TRP A 543 20.77 12.10 -22.91
CA TRP A 543 20.88 13.51 -22.57
C TRP A 543 21.40 14.36 -23.74
N GLN A 544 22.27 13.82 -24.61
CA GLN A 544 22.78 14.52 -25.78
C GLN A 544 21.67 14.90 -26.76
N ARG A 545 20.71 13.98 -27.01
CA ARG A 545 19.53 14.26 -27.86
C ARG A 545 18.62 15.32 -27.24
N LEU A 546 18.51 15.34 -25.90
CA LEU A 546 17.63 16.25 -25.18
C LEU A 546 18.23 17.62 -24.91
N LEU A 547 19.49 17.69 -24.53
CA LEU A 547 20.16 18.88 -23.98
C LEU A 547 21.43 19.23 -24.70
N GLY A 548 21.94 18.41 -25.65
CA GLY A 548 23.19 18.63 -26.35
C GLY A 548 23.22 19.88 -27.23
N TRP A 549 22.06 20.46 -27.53
CA TRP A 549 21.91 21.72 -28.27
C TRP A 549 22.12 22.96 -27.39
N LEU A 550 22.22 22.82 -26.09
CA LEU A 550 22.48 23.93 -25.18
C LEU A 550 23.96 24.40 -25.31
N PRO A 551 24.21 25.71 -25.29
CA PRO A 551 25.58 26.26 -25.52
C PRO A 551 26.61 25.81 -24.50
N LEU A 552 26.18 25.45 -23.28
CA LEU A 552 27.06 25.02 -22.18
C LEU A 552 27.08 23.48 -22.02
N ALA A 553 26.51 22.72 -22.97
CA ALA A 553 26.48 21.28 -22.88
C ALA A 553 27.89 20.69 -22.90
N PRO A 554 28.24 19.78 -21.96
CA PRO A 554 29.51 19.10 -21.97
C PRO A 554 29.59 18.17 -23.20
N ALA A 555 30.82 17.98 -23.74
CA ALA A 555 31.00 17.05 -24.85
C ALA A 555 30.62 15.60 -24.47
N SER A 556 30.80 15.22 -23.20
CA SER A 556 30.45 13.93 -22.66
C SER A 556 30.10 14.04 -21.18
N LEU A 557 29.15 13.22 -20.68
CA LEU A 557 28.93 13.08 -19.25
C LEU A 557 29.99 12.22 -18.56
N GLN A 558 30.79 11.50 -19.30
CA GLN A 558 31.85 10.60 -18.80
C GLN A 558 33.23 11.25 -18.67
N ALA A 559 33.47 12.37 -19.36
CA ALA A 559 34.75 13.05 -19.39
C ALA A 559 34.63 14.55 -19.11
N GLY A 560 35.66 15.15 -18.53
CA GLY A 560 35.71 16.58 -18.18
C GLY A 560 35.37 16.92 -16.74
N PRO A 561 35.21 18.20 -16.39
CA PRO A 561 34.93 18.64 -15.01
C PRO A 561 33.62 18.04 -14.45
N LEU A 562 33.66 17.60 -13.21
CA LEU A 562 32.52 16.91 -12.58
C LEU A 562 31.28 17.79 -12.45
N LEU A 563 31.45 19.06 -12.06
CA LEU A 563 30.34 19.95 -11.74
C LEU A 563 29.38 20.18 -12.91
N PRO A 564 29.82 20.58 -14.13
CA PRO A 564 28.90 20.71 -15.27
C PRO A 564 28.27 19.38 -15.69
N ARG A 565 29.04 18.28 -15.68
CA ARG A 565 28.49 16.94 -15.99
C ARG A 565 27.36 16.56 -15.03
N LEU A 566 27.55 16.75 -13.72
CA LEU A 566 26.56 16.50 -12.71
C LEU A 566 25.33 17.41 -12.88
N ALA A 567 25.54 18.70 -13.17
CA ALA A 567 24.43 19.65 -13.38
C ALA A 567 23.57 19.25 -14.58
N PHE A 568 24.16 18.86 -15.71
CA PHE A 568 23.42 18.38 -16.88
C PHE A 568 22.77 17.03 -16.65
N GLY A 569 23.43 16.12 -15.95
CA GLY A 569 22.82 14.85 -15.56
C GLY A 569 21.58 15.04 -14.65
N LEU A 570 21.68 15.90 -13.66
CA LEU A 570 20.57 16.28 -12.80
C LEU A 570 19.44 16.97 -13.58
N LEU A 571 19.77 17.85 -14.51
CA LEU A 571 18.78 18.53 -15.36
C LEU A 571 18.03 17.52 -16.21
N ALA A 572 18.74 16.61 -16.91
CA ALA A 572 18.13 15.56 -17.71
C ALA A 572 17.20 14.66 -16.88
N LEU A 573 17.64 14.27 -15.68
CA LEU A 573 16.88 13.44 -14.75
C LEU A 573 15.63 14.16 -14.23
N ALA A 574 15.70 15.49 -14.05
CA ALA A 574 14.61 16.30 -13.51
C ALA A 574 13.55 16.72 -14.56
N LEU A 575 13.81 16.57 -15.86
CA LEU A 575 12.89 17.00 -16.92
C LEU A 575 11.46 16.44 -16.77
N PRO A 576 11.24 15.14 -16.52
CA PRO A 576 9.89 14.63 -16.35
C PRO A 576 9.17 15.18 -15.11
N ALA A 577 9.92 15.46 -14.04
CA ALA A 577 9.36 16.09 -12.84
C ALA A 577 8.94 17.54 -13.13
N GLY A 578 9.74 18.32 -13.86
CA GLY A 578 9.39 19.66 -14.33
C GLY A 578 8.14 19.65 -15.22
N GLY A 579 8.11 18.74 -16.22
CA GLY A 579 6.96 18.56 -17.09
C GLY A 579 5.68 18.20 -16.31
N TRP A 580 5.82 17.31 -15.33
CA TRP A 580 4.69 16.93 -14.45
C TRP A 580 4.19 18.10 -13.61
N LEU A 581 5.09 18.92 -13.05
CA LEU A 581 4.71 20.11 -12.28
C LEU A 581 3.99 21.14 -13.14
N LEU A 582 4.36 21.30 -14.42
CA LEU A 582 3.65 22.14 -15.37
C LEU A 582 2.25 21.59 -15.70
N LEU A 583 2.15 20.30 -16.00
CA LEU A 583 0.87 19.63 -16.28
C LEU A 583 -0.09 19.74 -15.10
N ARG A 584 0.38 19.67 -13.87
CA ARG A 584 -0.42 19.81 -12.65
C ARG A 584 -1.07 21.19 -12.48
N ARG A 585 -0.63 22.21 -13.20
CA ARG A 585 -1.29 23.52 -13.22
C ARG A 585 -2.61 23.48 -13.98
N LEU A 586 -2.84 22.45 -14.80
CA LEU A 586 -4.13 22.23 -15.45
C LEU A 586 -5.15 21.73 -14.41
N PRO A 587 -6.35 22.37 -14.35
CA PRO A 587 -7.38 21.98 -13.39
C PRO A 587 -7.89 20.55 -13.65
N GLY A 588 -8.10 19.78 -12.59
CA GLY A 588 -8.71 18.46 -12.67
C GLY A 588 -7.76 17.27 -12.95
N LEU A 589 -6.44 17.47 -12.99
CA LEU A 589 -5.47 16.38 -13.17
C LEU A 589 -5.11 15.72 -11.80
N PRO A 590 -5.53 14.47 -11.55
CA PRO A 590 -5.21 13.79 -10.30
C PRO A 590 -3.76 13.30 -10.26
N HIS A 591 -3.12 13.31 -9.08
CA HIS A 591 -1.78 12.72 -8.88
C HIS A 591 -1.69 11.27 -9.32
N ALA A 592 -2.76 10.53 -9.15
CA ALA A 592 -2.87 9.13 -9.51
C ALA A 592 -2.72 8.86 -11.03
N LEU A 593 -2.79 9.89 -11.89
CA LEU A 593 -2.58 9.73 -13.33
C LEU A 593 -1.19 9.16 -13.67
N LEU A 594 -0.17 9.43 -12.85
CA LEU A 594 1.16 8.82 -13.02
C LEU A 594 1.11 7.29 -13.06
N TYR A 595 0.19 6.69 -12.30
CA TYR A 595 0.01 5.23 -12.29
C TYR A 595 -0.67 4.69 -13.55
N ALA A 596 -1.48 5.50 -14.24
CA ALA A 596 -2.00 5.13 -15.55
C ALA A 596 -0.89 5.05 -16.60
N LEU A 597 0.20 5.82 -16.45
CA LEU A 597 1.36 5.81 -17.33
C LEU A 597 2.41 4.74 -16.96
N LEU A 598 2.22 3.99 -15.87
CA LEU A 598 3.18 2.98 -15.41
C LEU A 598 3.45 1.86 -16.42
N PRO A 599 2.45 1.33 -17.18
CA PRO A 599 2.72 0.37 -18.24
C PRO A 599 3.61 0.94 -19.36
N LEU A 600 3.39 2.21 -19.72
CA LEU A 600 4.21 2.88 -20.73
C LEU A 600 5.65 3.09 -20.23
N LEU A 601 5.84 3.55 -18.99
CA LEU A 601 7.15 3.70 -18.38
C LEU A 601 7.92 2.39 -18.35
N TRP A 602 7.27 1.29 -17.93
CA TRP A 602 7.87 -0.04 -17.96
C TRP A 602 8.30 -0.44 -19.38
N ALA A 603 7.44 -0.22 -20.37
CA ALA A 603 7.70 -0.57 -21.76
C ALA A 603 8.87 0.22 -22.35
N LEU A 604 8.98 1.51 -22.06
CA LEU A 604 10.08 2.36 -22.50
C LEU A 604 11.42 1.99 -21.82
N LEU A 605 11.39 1.64 -20.53
CA LEU A 605 12.58 1.12 -19.84
C LEU A 605 13.02 -0.22 -20.44
N LEU A 606 12.08 -1.10 -20.76
CA LEU A 606 12.40 -2.34 -21.47
C LEU A 606 12.99 -2.04 -22.85
N ALA A 607 12.36 -1.16 -23.64
CA ALA A 607 12.83 -0.77 -24.96
C ALA A 607 14.27 -0.22 -24.95
N ARG A 608 14.63 0.54 -23.90
CA ARG A 608 16.00 1.03 -23.71
C ARG A 608 17.02 -0.11 -23.53
N HIS A 609 16.66 -1.20 -22.83
CA HIS A 609 17.59 -2.29 -22.54
C HIS A 609 17.60 -3.39 -23.63
N LEU A 610 16.69 -3.32 -24.64
CA LEU A 610 16.66 -4.29 -25.72
C LEU A 610 17.94 -4.31 -26.57
N PRO A 611 18.60 -3.17 -26.89
CA PRO A 611 19.88 -3.20 -27.62
C PRO A 611 20.95 -4.01 -26.89
N LEU A 612 21.06 -3.85 -25.56
CA LEU A 612 21.97 -4.66 -24.75
C LEU A 612 21.54 -6.14 -24.74
N GLY A 613 20.26 -6.41 -24.43
CA GLY A 613 19.74 -7.76 -24.29
C GLY A 613 19.72 -8.55 -25.60
N MET A 614 19.39 -7.92 -26.72
CA MET A 614 19.29 -8.60 -28.02
C MET A 614 20.57 -8.48 -28.87
N GLY A 615 21.33 -7.43 -28.66
CA GLY A 615 22.58 -7.20 -29.40
C GLY A 615 23.80 -7.80 -28.74
N GLU A 616 23.89 -7.80 -27.42
CA GLU A 616 25.12 -8.17 -26.71
C GLU A 616 25.00 -9.41 -25.79
N ALA A 617 23.79 -9.78 -25.35
CA ALA A 617 23.63 -10.91 -24.41
C ALA A 617 24.15 -12.25 -24.99
N GLY A 618 23.99 -12.45 -26.31
CA GLY A 618 24.50 -13.64 -26.97
C GLY A 618 26.02 -13.78 -27.01
N LEU A 619 26.76 -12.70 -26.70
CA LEU A 619 28.23 -12.67 -26.61
C LEU A 619 28.76 -13.18 -25.27
N LEU A 620 27.90 -13.71 -24.36
CA LEU A 620 28.30 -14.15 -23.03
C LEU A 620 29.47 -15.14 -23.06
N LEU A 621 29.42 -16.17 -23.90
CA LEU A 621 30.48 -17.19 -23.99
C LEU A 621 31.79 -16.63 -24.58
N PRO A 622 31.77 -15.92 -25.75
CA PRO A 622 32.96 -15.25 -26.25
C PRO A 622 33.59 -14.29 -25.25
N ALA A 623 32.81 -13.46 -24.59
CA ALA A 623 33.28 -12.52 -23.57
C ALA A 623 33.85 -13.20 -22.32
N SER A 624 33.31 -14.37 -21.96
CA SER A 624 33.76 -15.14 -20.79
C SER A 624 35.10 -15.84 -20.99
N PHE A 625 35.33 -16.34 -22.18
CA PHE A 625 36.50 -17.20 -22.48
C PHE A 625 37.51 -16.53 -23.41
N GLY A 626 37.28 -15.32 -23.87
CA GLY A 626 38.14 -14.62 -24.81
C GLY A 626 38.27 -15.33 -26.18
N ALA A 627 37.29 -16.15 -26.55
CA ALA A 627 37.27 -16.99 -27.73
C ALA A 627 36.14 -16.60 -28.68
N PRO A 628 36.39 -15.76 -29.71
CA PRO A 628 35.36 -15.29 -30.64
C PRO A 628 34.66 -16.40 -31.44
N ALA A 629 35.32 -17.55 -31.59
CA ALA A 629 34.77 -18.72 -32.29
C ALA A 629 33.70 -19.49 -31.52
N LEU A 630 33.47 -19.18 -30.24
CA LEU A 630 32.42 -19.83 -29.47
C LEU A 630 31.03 -19.45 -29.97
N PRO A 631 30.03 -20.34 -29.80
CA PRO A 631 28.66 -20.07 -30.21
C PRO A 631 28.15 -18.74 -29.63
N HIS A 632 27.70 -17.87 -30.49
CA HIS A 632 27.12 -16.57 -30.13
C HIS A 632 25.95 -16.23 -31.05
N TRP A 633 25.12 -15.30 -30.59
CA TRP A 633 24.03 -14.75 -31.38
C TRP A 633 23.93 -13.25 -31.15
N GLN A 634 23.52 -12.54 -32.17
CA GLN A 634 23.23 -11.10 -32.11
C GLN A 634 21.99 -10.85 -32.97
N ALA A 635 21.03 -10.09 -32.45
CA ALA A 635 19.87 -9.73 -33.21
C ALA A 635 20.17 -8.59 -34.19
N ASP A 636 19.56 -8.63 -35.35
CA ASP A 636 19.63 -7.54 -36.32
C ASP A 636 19.06 -6.24 -35.72
N PRO A 637 19.69 -5.07 -35.95
CA PRO A 637 19.22 -3.77 -35.45
C PRO A 637 17.77 -3.47 -35.85
N HIS A 638 17.32 -3.88 -37.03
CA HIS A 638 15.91 -3.71 -37.46
C HIS A 638 14.94 -4.53 -36.60
N VAL A 639 15.35 -5.74 -36.20
CA VAL A 639 14.55 -6.57 -35.26
C VAL A 639 14.50 -5.91 -33.89
N ILE A 640 15.61 -5.38 -33.41
CA ILE A 640 15.65 -4.64 -32.15
C ILE A 640 14.71 -3.42 -32.20
N ALA A 641 14.80 -2.63 -33.29
CA ALA A 641 13.94 -1.46 -33.50
C ALA A 641 12.45 -1.82 -33.58
N PHE A 642 12.12 -2.94 -34.21
CA PHE A 642 10.76 -3.50 -34.23
C PHE A 642 10.30 -3.85 -32.81
N CYS A 643 11.11 -4.58 -32.04
CA CYS A 643 10.77 -4.97 -30.67
C CYS A 643 10.62 -3.75 -29.74
N GLN A 644 11.43 -2.72 -29.90
CA GLN A 644 11.30 -1.44 -29.18
C GLN A 644 9.96 -0.76 -29.49
N SER A 645 9.55 -0.74 -30.76
CA SER A 645 8.28 -0.16 -31.18
C SER A 645 7.09 -0.97 -30.68
N ALA A 646 7.16 -2.31 -30.75
CA ALA A 646 6.16 -3.19 -30.20
C ALA A 646 5.99 -3.02 -28.67
N ALA A 647 7.10 -2.92 -27.95
CA ALA A 647 7.05 -2.65 -26.50
C ALA A 647 6.36 -1.31 -26.20
N ALA A 648 6.68 -0.23 -26.93
CA ALA A 648 6.04 1.08 -26.75
C ALA A 648 4.53 1.00 -27.02
N LEU A 649 4.09 0.29 -28.06
CA LEU A 649 2.66 0.07 -28.37
C LEU A 649 1.94 -0.70 -27.24
N VAL A 650 2.56 -1.75 -26.72
CA VAL A 650 2.03 -2.50 -25.55
C VAL A 650 1.89 -1.58 -24.34
N GLY A 651 2.88 -0.70 -24.11
CA GLY A 651 2.86 0.31 -23.04
C GLY A 651 1.69 1.29 -23.19
N VAL A 652 1.47 1.81 -24.42
CA VAL A 652 0.33 2.69 -24.72
C VAL A 652 -0.99 1.97 -24.51
N ALA A 653 -1.14 0.75 -25.01
CA ALA A 653 -2.37 -0.05 -24.84
C ALA A 653 -2.66 -0.30 -23.34
N GLY A 654 -1.64 -0.68 -22.57
CA GLY A 654 -1.76 -0.86 -21.12
C GLY A 654 -2.18 0.42 -20.39
N SER A 655 -1.58 1.56 -20.75
CA SER A 655 -1.94 2.87 -20.20
C SER A 655 -3.36 3.29 -20.60
N ALA A 656 -3.76 3.07 -21.87
CA ALA A 656 -5.10 3.38 -22.37
C ALA A 656 -6.19 2.60 -21.60
N LEU A 657 -5.93 1.34 -21.25
CA LEU A 657 -6.84 0.52 -20.45
C LEU A 657 -7.01 1.04 -19.01
N LEU A 658 -6.02 1.77 -18.47
CA LEU A 658 -6.05 2.34 -17.12
C LEU A 658 -6.62 3.76 -17.07
N LEU A 659 -6.50 4.56 -18.14
CA LEU A 659 -6.96 5.95 -18.18
C LEU A 659 -8.41 6.15 -17.72
N PRO A 660 -9.40 5.28 -18.11
CA PRO A 660 -10.78 5.42 -17.66
C PRO A 660 -10.97 5.38 -16.14
N ARG A 661 -9.99 4.86 -15.41
CA ARG A 661 -10.02 4.80 -13.94
C ARG A 661 -9.69 6.15 -13.31
N PHE A 662 -8.81 6.92 -13.95
CA PHE A 662 -8.23 8.13 -13.38
C PHE A 662 -8.82 9.40 -13.98
N LEU A 663 -9.40 9.34 -15.18
CA LEU A 663 -9.93 10.48 -15.89
C LEU A 663 -11.42 10.30 -16.23
N PRO A 664 -12.23 11.39 -16.11
CA PRO A 664 -13.64 11.36 -16.47
C PRO A 664 -13.83 11.08 -17.98
N ALA A 665 -15.01 10.62 -18.36
CA ALA A 665 -15.35 10.41 -19.76
C ALA A 665 -15.31 11.74 -20.55
N GLY A 666 -14.97 11.67 -21.83
CA GLY A 666 -14.90 12.82 -22.73
C GLY A 666 -13.47 13.34 -22.94
N ALA A 667 -13.32 14.66 -23.06
CA ALA A 667 -12.06 15.32 -23.44
C ALA A 667 -10.85 14.94 -22.56
N GLY A 668 -11.07 14.69 -21.26
CA GLY A 668 -10.00 14.28 -20.35
C GLY A 668 -9.37 12.95 -20.72
N ARG A 669 -10.16 11.95 -21.13
CA ARG A 669 -9.64 10.63 -21.57
C ARG A 669 -8.89 10.73 -22.88
N TRP A 670 -9.40 11.49 -23.83
CA TRP A 670 -8.72 11.72 -25.13
C TRP A 670 -7.42 12.45 -24.91
N GLY A 671 -7.40 13.50 -24.07
CA GLY A 671 -6.17 14.20 -23.68
C GLY A 671 -5.14 13.28 -23.01
N GLY A 672 -5.56 12.39 -22.11
CA GLY A 672 -4.71 11.38 -21.49
C GLY A 672 -4.14 10.37 -22.49
N LEU A 673 -4.94 9.93 -23.46
CA LEU A 673 -4.49 9.04 -24.54
C LEU A 673 -3.47 9.74 -25.46
N LEU A 674 -3.75 10.97 -25.88
CA LEU A 674 -2.82 11.76 -26.67
C LEU A 674 -1.49 12.01 -25.93
N LEU A 675 -1.55 12.28 -24.63
CA LEU A 675 -0.35 12.38 -23.78
C LEU A 675 0.42 11.07 -23.76
N ALA A 676 -0.23 9.93 -23.56
CA ALA A 676 0.43 8.61 -23.58
C ALA A 676 1.07 8.31 -24.93
N MET A 677 0.37 8.60 -26.04
CA MET A 677 0.91 8.44 -27.40
C MET A 677 2.08 9.37 -27.67
N GLY A 678 1.98 10.64 -27.28
CA GLY A 678 3.08 11.61 -27.40
C GLY A 678 4.32 11.21 -26.62
N LEU A 679 4.13 10.77 -25.36
CA LEU A 679 5.23 10.24 -24.53
C LEU A 679 5.82 8.95 -25.10
N ALA A 680 5.02 8.09 -25.70
CA ALA A 680 5.50 6.88 -26.38
C ALA A 680 6.35 7.23 -27.63
N ALA A 681 5.88 8.16 -28.44
CA ALA A 681 6.61 8.61 -29.63
C ALA A 681 7.93 9.29 -29.25
N ALA A 682 7.90 10.21 -28.28
CA ALA A 682 9.09 10.86 -27.74
C ALA A 682 10.06 9.85 -27.10
N GLY A 683 9.56 8.94 -26.27
CA GLY A 683 10.36 7.88 -25.66
C GLY A 683 10.95 6.93 -26.70
N ARG A 684 10.18 6.53 -27.73
CA ARG A 684 10.67 5.70 -28.81
C ARG A 684 11.76 6.41 -29.63
N TRP A 685 11.60 7.71 -29.90
CA TRP A 685 12.64 8.53 -30.55
C TRP A 685 13.91 8.59 -29.69
N LEU A 686 13.76 8.75 -28.37
CA LEU A 686 14.91 8.76 -27.46
C LEU A 686 15.64 7.43 -27.41
N VAL A 687 14.94 6.30 -27.33
CA VAL A 687 15.55 4.95 -27.21
C VAL A 687 15.87 4.32 -28.56
N ALA A 688 15.58 4.98 -29.68
CA ALA A 688 15.94 4.50 -31.00
C ALA A 688 17.46 4.32 -31.10
N ALA A 689 17.87 3.09 -31.43
CA ALA A 689 19.26 2.74 -31.65
C ALA A 689 19.82 3.44 -32.89
#